data_67f8f8fd6a0132833800092fc8106628
#
_entry.id   67f8f8fd6a0132833800092fc8106628
#
_cell.length_a   1.000
_cell.length_b   1.000
_cell.length_c   1.000
_cell.angle_alpha   90.00
_cell.angle_beta   90.00
_cell.angle_gamma   90.00
#
_symmetry.space_group_name_H-M   'P 1'
#
loop_
_entity.id
_entity.type
_entity.pdbx_description
1 polymer ?
#
loop_
_entity_poly.entity_id
_entity_poly.type
_entity_poly.pdbx_seq_one_letter_code
_entity_poly.pdbx_strand_id
1 'polypeptide(L)'
;MPAASGEGTLTVDRPQPSSPGAAASRRSLFVPAVWLLLVLELTWAIAGVAVAMAGVFSLATVVPVWAALAVAVWIATRPARAAASAPADRSTRYIRAAAFAVAVAAVVINGAFPGEHLQTGRDGGTYTATAGWLMSDGGLLMNVTVPPFDDSNGLRYEAAGFHETVKDGPLYAQFMHAFPSMMATTGELAGLDALVRTNALLGGLALLAFYAFGERLARPWAALVAQLALALNLVFVYFTRAPFSELLNLGLLFAGFWALDQAVEQHNRITAYVAGLFLGATFVARLDGLVVLLMIVLALLPPFVRGRMARVAPAALAGAATSCVLALIDLFVFAPVYVELHVQFLVPLGIGFVLVGLIAAGVMTQPGRRAVRAVLRYRRPIATGLAATIVVAGVFAYVVRPEVQIDTWAREMPIGVLQQREGQVVNESRTYAEQSARWLGWYMGWPALAVALAGWAGLVYRSVAQRASRWAPFLLATSGLTMLYITRPTITPDHIWADRRFLPVVIPGLLLCAAWLLARLWRLAAGRAWHLPAHGALAIATGLIVLMPLGMTGPLTDLREEAGLAREIEVACERLGDDAAILLLDEEGTHMHWRMTQPLRAHCGIPAAWTEPEITNQRLLALAARARDRTLYLLAEDPASFEGRPVGDHFVVLAHRSIRLEQTLSVPPRELESYGLDVLAAPVTPASAPPAG
;
A
#
# COMPACT_ATOMS: atom_id res chain seq x y z
N MET A 1 81.09 41.89 -10.02
CA MET A 1 81.75 40.58 -9.86
C MET A 1 80.81 39.61 -9.11
N PRO A 2 80.75 38.38 -9.51
CA PRO A 2 79.48 37.86 -10.00
C PRO A 2 78.70 37.03 -8.95
N ALA A 3 77.39 36.97 -9.23
CA ALA A 3 76.39 36.18 -8.58
C ALA A 3 76.59 34.68 -8.82
N ALA A 4 76.32 33.87 -7.82
CA ALA A 4 76.12 32.42 -7.99
C ALA A 4 74.66 32.07 -7.64
N SER A 5 73.94 31.76 -8.69
CA SER A 5 72.61 31.15 -8.65
C SER A 5 72.71 29.69 -8.30
N GLY A 6 72.06 29.25 -7.22
CA GLY A 6 71.86 27.87 -6.90
C GLY A 6 70.38 27.52 -7.01
N GLU A 7 69.95 27.01 -8.16
CA GLU A 7 68.64 26.37 -8.34
C GLU A 7 68.65 24.97 -7.66
N GLY A 8 68.03 24.89 -6.49
CA GLY A 8 67.70 23.61 -5.88
C GLY A 8 66.37 23.07 -6.46
N THR A 9 66.43 22.14 -7.39
CA THR A 9 65.31 21.34 -7.87
C THR A 9 64.81 20.44 -6.77
N LEU A 10 63.69 20.79 -6.15
CA LEU A 10 62.91 19.88 -5.28
C LEU A 10 62.30 18.79 -6.18
N THR A 11 62.91 17.64 -6.19
CA THR A 11 62.29 16.43 -6.71
C THR A 11 61.15 16.02 -5.79
N VAL A 12 59.93 16.26 -6.24
CA VAL A 12 58.70 15.70 -5.62
C VAL A 12 58.73 14.21 -5.84
N ASP A 13 59.02 13.48 -4.76
CA ASP A 13 58.90 12.02 -4.72
C ASP A 13 57.45 11.61 -5.01
N ARG A 14 57.21 11.13 -6.23
CA ARG A 14 55.93 10.49 -6.59
C ARG A 14 55.89 9.16 -5.84
N PRO A 15 54.85 8.89 -5.02
CA PRO A 15 54.70 7.58 -4.42
C PRO A 15 54.56 6.56 -5.56
N GLN A 16 55.45 5.56 -5.56
CA GLN A 16 55.38 4.40 -6.44
C GLN A 16 53.99 3.74 -6.29
N PRO A 17 53.34 3.33 -7.37
CA PRO A 17 52.11 2.55 -7.28
C PRO A 17 52.43 1.24 -6.55
N SER A 18 51.88 1.10 -5.34
CA SER A 18 51.91 -0.17 -4.61
C SER A 18 51.43 -1.30 -5.51
N SER A 19 52.21 -2.33 -5.61
CA SER A 19 51.94 -3.58 -6.33
C SER A 19 50.52 -4.08 -6.10
N PRO A 20 49.80 -4.60 -7.12
CA PRO A 20 48.46 -5.11 -6.94
C PRO A 20 48.52 -6.51 -6.33
N GLY A 21 48.61 -6.55 -5.01
CA GLY A 21 48.10 -7.66 -4.21
C GLY A 21 46.56 -7.56 -4.21
N ALA A 22 45.99 -7.71 -5.38
CA ALA A 22 44.55 -7.66 -5.59
C ALA A 22 43.92 -8.90 -4.96
N ALA A 23 43.51 -8.81 -3.70
CA ALA A 23 42.34 -9.54 -3.30
C ALA A 23 41.21 -9.07 -4.25
N ALA A 24 40.87 -9.89 -5.23
CA ALA A 24 39.84 -9.61 -6.22
C ALA A 24 38.59 -9.15 -5.47
N SER A 25 38.29 -7.86 -5.50
CA SER A 25 37.16 -7.30 -4.81
C SER A 25 35.90 -7.86 -5.45
N ARG A 26 35.29 -8.86 -4.79
CA ARG A 26 34.10 -9.54 -5.31
C ARG A 26 33.01 -8.48 -5.50
N ARG A 27 32.46 -8.39 -6.72
CA ARG A 27 31.34 -7.53 -7.04
C ARG A 27 30.19 -7.82 -6.07
N SER A 28 29.54 -6.79 -5.56
CA SER A 28 28.37 -6.95 -4.69
C SER A 28 27.20 -7.51 -5.50
N LEU A 29 26.66 -8.66 -5.10
CA LEU A 29 25.45 -9.26 -5.70
C LEU A 29 24.16 -8.60 -5.21
N PHE A 30 24.23 -7.77 -4.16
CA PHE A 30 23.05 -7.16 -3.54
C PHE A 30 22.24 -6.30 -4.53
N VAL A 31 22.89 -5.38 -5.24
CA VAL A 31 22.20 -4.47 -6.17
C VAL A 31 21.52 -5.24 -7.32
N PRO A 32 22.17 -6.18 -8.03
CA PRO A 32 21.50 -6.95 -9.06
C PRO A 32 20.35 -7.82 -8.53
N ALA A 33 20.50 -8.43 -7.34
CA ALA A 33 19.45 -9.26 -6.75
C ALA A 33 18.22 -8.45 -6.37
N VAL A 34 18.40 -7.33 -5.65
CA VAL A 34 17.30 -6.44 -5.30
C VAL A 34 16.64 -5.87 -6.55
N TRP A 35 17.43 -5.45 -7.56
CA TRP A 35 16.87 -4.96 -8.82
C TRP A 35 15.99 -6.00 -9.51
N LEU A 36 16.43 -7.27 -9.57
CA LEU A 36 15.64 -8.36 -10.16
C LEU A 36 14.31 -8.53 -9.44
N LEU A 37 14.34 -8.59 -8.10
CA LEU A 37 13.14 -8.78 -7.28
C LEU A 37 12.12 -7.64 -7.50
N LEU A 38 12.59 -6.40 -7.53
CA LEU A 38 11.71 -5.24 -7.73
C LEU A 38 11.18 -5.15 -9.17
N VAL A 39 11.99 -5.55 -10.18
CA VAL A 39 11.51 -5.66 -11.57
C VAL A 39 10.44 -6.73 -11.68
N LEU A 40 10.62 -7.87 -11.00
CA LEU A 40 9.59 -8.92 -10.94
C LEU A 40 8.30 -8.40 -10.30
N GLU A 41 8.37 -7.63 -9.21
CA GLU A 41 7.21 -7.01 -8.56
C GLU A 41 6.45 -6.06 -9.51
N LEU A 42 7.16 -5.11 -10.13
CA LEU A 42 6.56 -4.16 -11.07
C LEU A 42 5.87 -4.86 -12.24
N THR A 43 6.59 -5.79 -12.87
CA THR A 43 6.09 -6.47 -14.07
C THR A 43 4.97 -7.45 -13.75
N TRP A 44 4.94 -8.03 -12.54
CA TRP A 44 3.83 -8.84 -12.06
C TRP A 44 2.57 -8.00 -11.90
N ALA A 45 2.66 -6.85 -11.23
CA ALA A 45 1.52 -5.93 -11.06
C ALA A 45 0.95 -5.47 -12.42
N ILE A 46 1.83 -5.11 -13.38
CA ILE A 46 1.41 -4.64 -14.72
C ILE A 46 0.81 -5.81 -15.54
N ALA A 47 1.47 -6.97 -15.57
CA ALA A 47 0.99 -8.12 -16.32
C ALA A 47 -0.34 -8.64 -15.78
N GLY A 48 -0.44 -8.78 -14.46
CA GLY A 48 -1.67 -9.26 -13.80
C GLY A 48 -2.88 -8.42 -14.13
N VAL A 49 -2.79 -7.09 -13.93
CA VAL A 49 -3.92 -6.21 -14.24
C VAL A 49 -4.23 -6.12 -15.73
N ALA A 50 -3.21 -6.13 -16.60
CA ALA A 50 -3.44 -6.07 -18.06
C ALA A 50 -4.18 -7.32 -18.57
N VAL A 51 -3.81 -8.50 -18.08
CA VAL A 51 -4.45 -9.77 -18.46
C VAL A 51 -5.86 -9.87 -17.86
N ALA A 52 -6.06 -9.40 -16.62
CA ALA A 52 -7.37 -9.33 -15.98
C ALA A 52 -8.34 -8.40 -16.75
N MET A 53 -7.88 -7.22 -17.18
CA MET A 53 -8.66 -6.30 -18.02
C MET A 53 -8.99 -6.90 -19.38
N ALA A 54 -8.12 -7.76 -19.92
CA ALA A 54 -8.39 -8.47 -21.16
C ALA A 54 -9.43 -9.61 -21.03
N GLY A 55 -9.86 -9.96 -19.80
CA GLY A 55 -10.83 -11.02 -19.54
C GLY A 55 -10.31 -12.44 -19.77
N VAL A 56 -9.00 -12.65 -19.69
CA VAL A 56 -8.34 -13.93 -19.97
C VAL A 56 -7.36 -14.33 -18.86
N PHE A 57 -7.65 -13.93 -17.64
CA PHE A 57 -6.77 -14.17 -16.49
C PHE A 57 -6.68 -15.67 -16.18
N SER A 58 -5.47 -16.18 -16.15
CA SER A 58 -5.09 -17.51 -15.70
C SER A 58 -3.56 -17.57 -15.57
N LEU A 59 -3.00 -18.54 -14.85
CA LEU A 59 -1.53 -18.74 -14.82
C LEU A 59 -0.95 -18.92 -16.22
N ALA A 60 -1.66 -19.60 -17.12
CA ALA A 60 -1.22 -19.83 -18.49
C ALA A 60 -1.06 -18.55 -19.31
N THR A 61 -1.78 -17.49 -18.98
CA THR A 61 -1.71 -16.19 -19.66
C THR A 61 -0.85 -15.18 -18.89
N VAL A 62 -1.00 -15.09 -17.57
CA VAL A 62 -0.26 -14.12 -16.73
C VAL A 62 1.23 -14.42 -16.71
N VAL A 63 1.63 -15.69 -16.48
CA VAL A 63 3.04 -16.04 -16.29
C VAL A 63 3.90 -15.76 -17.54
N PRO A 64 3.49 -16.11 -18.78
CA PRO A 64 4.25 -15.74 -19.98
C PRO A 64 4.37 -14.23 -20.19
N VAL A 65 3.28 -13.46 -19.98
CA VAL A 65 3.30 -11.99 -20.11
C VAL A 65 4.22 -11.38 -19.05
N TRP A 66 4.09 -11.81 -17.81
CA TRP A 66 4.96 -11.40 -16.72
C TRP A 66 6.43 -11.68 -17.00
N ALA A 67 6.77 -12.92 -17.40
CA ALA A 67 8.12 -13.32 -17.73
C ALA A 67 8.69 -12.49 -18.90
N ALA A 68 7.92 -12.28 -19.96
CA ALA A 68 8.33 -11.47 -21.10
C ALA A 68 8.64 -10.02 -20.71
N LEU A 69 7.76 -9.37 -19.92
CA LEU A 69 7.99 -8.02 -19.42
C LEU A 69 9.21 -7.97 -18.49
N ALA A 70 9.36 -8.92 -17.57
CA ALA A 70 10.49 -8.98 -16.65
C ALA A 70 11.82 -9.13 -17.41
N VAL A 71 11.89 -10.02 -18.39
CA VAL A 71 13.06 -10.22 -19.24
C VAL A 71 13.38 -8.95 -20.04
N ALA A 72 12.36 -8.32 -20.64
CA ALA A 72 12.54 -7.08 -21.41
C ALA A 72 13.14 -5.95 -20.54
N VAL A 73 12.55 -5.69 -19.36
CA VAL A 73 13.05 -4.68 -18.42
C VAL A 73 14.43 -5.05 -17.89
N TRP A 74 14.65 -6.33 -17.58
CA TRP A 74 15.95 -6.84 -17.13
C TRP A 74 17.06 -6.62 -18.16
N ILE A 75 16.81 -6.95 -19.42
CA ILE A 75 17.77 -6.74 -20.51
C ILE A 75 18.02 -5.25 -20.74
N ALA A 76 16.96 -4.44 -20.83
CA ALA A 76 17.06 -3.00 -21.07
C ALA A 76 17.86 -2.26 -19.99
N THR A 77 17.80 -2.72 -18.73
CA THR A 77 18.50 -2.10 -17.59
C THR A 77 19.88 -2.70 -17.31
N ARG A 78 20.36 -3.66 -18.10
CA ARG A 78 21.67 -4.33 -17.91
C ARG A 78 22.86 -3.36 -17.75
N PRO A 79 23.02 -2.30 -18.60
CA PRO A 79 24.14 -1.38 -18.46
C PRO A 79 24.16 -0.64 -17.11
N ALA A 80 22.99 -0.27 -16.62
CA ALA A 80 22.84 0.43 -15.34
C ALA A 80 23.25 -0.45 -14.15
N ARG A 81 22.86 -1.72 -14.16
CA ARG A 81 23.21 -2.67 -13.08
C ARG A 81 24.71 -2.94 -13.04
N ALA A 82 25.35 -3.07 -14.19
CA ALA A 82 26.79 -3.26 -14.25
C ALA A 82 27.56 -2.09 -13.63
N ALA A 83 27.10 -0.86 -13.88
CA ALA A 83 27.70 0.35 -13.30
C ALA A 83 27.40 0.50 -11.79
N ALA A 84 26.23 0.05 -11.33
CA ALA A 84 25.83 0.12 -9.91
C ALA A 84 26.48 -0.96 -9.02
N SER A 85 27.05 -2.00 -9.63
CA SER A 85 27.69 -3.13 -8.92
C SER A 85 29.11 -2.83 -8.47
N ALA A 86 29.41 -1.57 -8.14
CA ALA A 86 30.74 -1.17 -7.62
C ALA A 86 31.11 -1.97 -6.35
N PRO A 87 32.42 -2.25 -6.13
CA PRO A 87 32.89 -2.95 -4.95
C PRO A 87 32.44 -2.21 -3.68
N ALA A 88 31.78 -2.93 -2.78
CA ALA A 88 31.47 -2.42 -1.45
C ALA A 88 32.52 -2.89 -0.44
N ASP A 89 32.83 -2.05 0.55
CA ASP A 89 33.68 -2.44 1.66
C ASP A 89 33.02 -3.56 2.48
N ARG A 90 33.83 -4.23 3.31
CA ARG A 90 33.38 -5.40 4.09
C ARG A 90 32.19 -5.06 4.99
N SER A 91 32.22 -3.91 5.65
CA SER A 91 31.16 -3.43 6.54
C SER A 91 29.84 -3.25 5.79
N THR A 92 29.84 -2.54 4.67
CA THR A 92 28.66 -2.32 3.83
C THR A 92 28.06 -3.65 3.32
N ARG A 93 28.91 -4.65 2.98
CA ARG A 93 28.42 -5.98 2.58
C ARG A 93 27.66 -6.70 3.68
N TYR A 94 28.17 -6.67 4.92
CA TYR A 94 27.46 -7.27 6.07
C TYR A 94 26.15 -6.54 6.37
N ILE A 95 26.14 -5.21 6.31
CA ILE A 95 24.91 -4.43 6.54
C ILE A 95 23.86 -4.73 5.48
N ARG A 96 24.25 -4.84 4.20
CA ARG A 96 23.34 -5.23 3.10
C ARG A 96 22.81 -6.66 3.26
N ALA A 97 23.66 -7.59 3.71
CA ALA A 97 23.23 -8.95 4.02
C ALA A 97 22.23 -8.97 5.18
N ALA A 98 22.48 -8.17 6.24
CA ALA A 98 21.54 -8.00 7.34
C ALA A 98 20.21 -7.40 6.87
N ALA A 99 20.23 -6.39 6.01
CA ALA A 99 19.02 -5.80 5.44
C ALA A 99 18.20 -6.81 4.61
N PHE A 100 18.88 -7.64 3.84
CA PHE A 100 18.23 -8.73 3.11
C PHE A 100 17.64 -9.78 4.07
N ALA A 101 18.37 -10.15 5.12
CA ALA A 101 17.89 -11.08 6.13
C ALA A 101 16.66 -10.56 6.89
N VAL A 102 16.61 -9.25 7.20
CA VAL A 102 15.43 -8.61 7.80
C VAL A 102 14.21 -8.73 6.88
N ALA A 103 14.38 -8.49 5.57
CA ALA A 103 13.28 -8.63 4.63
C ALA A 103 12.79 -10.09 4.52
N VAL A 104 13.71 -11.05 4.44
CA VAL A 104 13.36 -12.49 4.44
C VAL A 104 12.68 -12.90 5.74
N ALA A 105 13.18 -12.46 6.89
CA ALA A 105 12.56 -12.73 8.18
C ALA A 105 11.14 -12.15 8.26
N ALA A 106 10.92 -10.94 7.72
CA ALA A 106 9.59 -10.34 7.65
C ALA A 106 8.63 -11.17 6.78
N VAL A 107 9.09 -11.70 5.62
CA VAL A 107 8.29 -12.60 4.78
C VAL A 107 7.91 -13.86 5.55
N VAL A 108 8.89 -14.51 6.19
CA VAL A 108 8.67 -15.79 6.88
C VAL A 108 7.75 -15.60 8.09
N ILE A 109 8.04 -14.61 8.94
CA ILE A 109 7.27 -14.38 10.16
C ILE A 109 5.84 -13.95 9.83
N ASN A 110 5.65 -12.94 8.97
CA ASN A 110 4.31 -12.48 8.66
C ASN A 110 3.53 -13.48 7.77
N GLY A 111 4.21 -14.24 6.92
CA GLY A 111 3.58 -15.34 6.18
C GLY A 111 3.14 -16.52 7.05
N ALA A 112 3.74 -16.70 8.25
CA ALA A 112 3.30 -17.70 9.22
C ALA A 112 2.03 -17.27 10.00
N PHE A 113 1.72 -15.97 10.03
CA PHE A 113 0.56 -15.39 10.73
C PHE A 113 -0.32 -14.55 9.80
N PRO A 114 -0.84 -15.09 8.68
CA PRO A 114 -1.72 -14.33 7.79
C PRO A 114 -3.05 -14.02 8.46
N GLY A 115 -3.60 -12.83 8.20
CA GLY A 115 -5.00 -12.52 8.46
C GLY A 115 -5.86 -13.01 7.28
N GLU A 116 -6.90 -13.79 7.58
CA GLU A 116 -7.72 -14.44 6.56
C GLU A 116 -8.99 -13.65 6.28
N HIS A 117 -8.85 -12.36 5.91
CA HIS A 117 -9.95 -11.47 5.59
C HIS A 117 -10.63 -11.87 4.26
N LEU A 118 -11.47 -12.90 4.32
CA LEU A 118 -12.19 -13.41 3.15
C LEU A 118 -13.65 -12.92 3.08
N GLN A 119 -14.15 -12.24 4.11
CA GLN A 119 -15.46 -11.61 4.12
C GLN A 119 -15.38 -10.16 3.62
N THR A 120 -16.38 -9.70 2.88
CA THR A 120 -16.44 -8.35 2.31
C THR A 120 -16.88 -7.25 3.29
N GLY A 121 -16.60 -7.34 4.57
CA GLY A 121 -16.93 -6.28 5.54
C GLY A 121 -15.96 -5.10 5.55
N ARG A 122 -14.72 -5.33 5.11
CA ARG A 122 -13.63 -4.36 4.98
C ARG A 122 -12.93 -4.55 3.63
N ASP A 123 -12.09 -3.57 3.24
CA ASP A 123 -11.39 -3.58 1.94
C ASP A 123 -10.60 -4.88 1.68
N GLY A 124 -10.05 -5.51 2.73
CA GLY A 124 -9.34 -6.78 2.62
C GLY A 124 -10.17 -7.87 1.98
N GLY A 125 -11.41 -8.04 2.43
CA GLY A 125 -12.35 -8.98 1.85
C GLY A 125 -12.76 -8.63 0.41
N THR A 126 -12.85 -7.34 0.09
CA THR A 126 -13.09 -6.91 -1.30
C THR A 126 -11.93 -7.32 -2.22
N TYR A 127 -10.68 -7.15 -1.77
CA TYR A 127 -9.52 -7.60 -2.56
C TYR A 127 -9.48 -9.12 -2.73
N THR A 128 -9.73 -9.89 -1.65
CA THR A 128 -9.72 -11.36 -1.72
C THR A 128 -10.86 -11.90 -2.59
N ALA A 129 -12.07 -11.35 -2.48
CA ALA A 129 -13.20 -11.75 -3.30
C ALA A 129 -13.00 -11.35 -4.79
N THR A 130 -12.37 -10.21 -5.08
CA THR A 130 -11.99 -9.86 -6.46
C THR A 130 -10.95 -10.83 -7.01
N ALA A 131 -9.97 -11.22 -6.20
CA ALA A 131 -8.97 -12.21 -6.60
C ALA A 131 -9.60 -13.60 -6.84
N GLY A 132 -10.50 -14.06 -5.95
CA GLY A 132 -11.25 -15.30 -6.13
C GLY A 132 -12.08 -15.30 -7.41
N TRP A 133 -12.76 -14.19 -7.71
CA TRP A 133 -13.50 -14.03 -8.96
C TRP A 133 -12.60 -14.15 -10.19
N LEU A 134 -11.42 -13.50 -10.18
CA LEU A 134 -10.46 -13.62 -11.27
C LEU A 134 -9.98 -15.06 -11.47
N MET A 135 -9.83 -15.84 -10.40
CA MET A 135 -9.44 -17.26 -10.47
C MET A 135 -10.53 -18.13 -11.11
N SER A 136 -11.81 -17.79 -10.92
CA SER A 136 -12.94 -18.58 -11.41
C SER A 136 -13.44 -18.15 -12.79
N ASP A 137 -13.48 -16.84 -13.09
CA ASP A 137 -14.11 -16.25 -14.29
C ASP A 137 -13.07 -15.69 -15.30
N GLY A 138 -11.90 -15.29 -14.82
CA GLY A 138 -10.80 -14.75 -15.65
C GLY A 138 -10.95 -13.30 -16.06
N GLY A 139 -12.05 -12.62 -15.70
CA GLY A 139 -12.35 -11.22 -16.05
C GLY A 139 -12.68 -10.33 -14.87
N LEU A 140 -12.65 -9.00 -15.07
CA LEU A 140 -12.98 -8.02 -14.03
C LEU A 140 -14.48 -7.68 -13.96
N LEU A 141 -15.21 -7.89 -15.04
CA LEU A 141 -16.65 -7.63 -15.09
C LEU A 141 -17.40 -8.84 -14.55
N MET A 142 -18.16 -8.65 -13.48
CA MET A 142 -18.84 -9.72 -12.77
C MET A 142 -20.28 -9.83 -13.22
N ASN A 143 -20.58 -10.75 -14.15
CA ASN A 143 -21.94 -11.05 -14.56
C ASN A 143 -22.58 -12.00 -13.53
N VAL A 144 -23.46 -11.45 -12.69
CA VAL A 144 -24.10 -12.16 -11.57
C VAL A 144 -25.58 -12.44 -11.80
N THR A 145 -26.18 -11.87 -12.85
CA THR A 145 -27.57 -12.08 -13.26
C THR A 145 -27.69 -13.36 -14.10
N VAL A 146 -27.44 -14.50 -13.47
CA VAL A 146 -27.48 -15.83 -14.09
C VAL A 146 -28.56 -16.70 -13.44
N PRO A 147 -29.12 -17.72 -14.13
CA PRO A 147 -30.12 -18.60 -13.51
C PRO A 147 -29.62 -19.21 -12.19
N PRO A 148 -30.51 -19.29 -11.15
CA PRO A 148 -31.94 -18.94 -11.15
C PRO A 148 -32.24 -17.44 -10.92
N PHE A 149 -31.22 -16.60 -10.84
CA PHE A 149 -31.29 -15.17 -10.48
C PHE A 149 -31.28 -14.22 -11.69
N ASP A 150 -31.67 -14.70 -12.87
CA ASP A 150 -31.81 -13.92 -14.11
C ASP A 150 -33.09 -13.06 -14.17
N ASP A 151 -33.96 -13.14 -13.16
CA ASP A 151 -35.13 -12.28 -12.92
C ASP A 151 -34.92 -11.55 -11.59
N SER A 152 -34.49 -10.31 -11.66
CA SER A 152 -34.08 -9.47 -10.53
C SER A 152 -35.23 -9.01 -9.61
N ASN A 153 -36.47 -9.40 -9.89
CA ASN A 153 -37.61 -8.93 -9.11
C ASN A 153 -37.50 -9.37 -7.62
N GLY A 154 -37.27 -8.41 -6.72
CA GLY A 154 -37.07 -8.65 -5.29
C GLY A 154 -35.69 -9.23 -4.95
N LEU A 155 -34.77 -9.29 -5.91
CA LEU A 155 -33.39 -9.73 -5.69
C LEU A 155 -32.41 -8.58 -5.75
N ARG A 156 -31.31 -8.74 -5.05
CA ARG A 156 -30.18 -7.81 -5.04
C ARG A 156 -28.87 -8.59 -5.19
N TYR A 157 -27.89 -7.97 -5.83
CA TYR A 157 -26.61 -8.62 -6.18
C TYR A 157 -25.40 -7.95 -5.53
N GLU A 158 -25.56 -6.71 -5.12
CA GLU A 158 -24.48 -5.92 -4.51
C GLU A 158 -23.96 -6.56 -3.20
N ALA A 159 -22.72 -6.27 -2.89
CA ALA A 159 -22.05 -6.63 -1.63
C ALA A 159 -21.13 -5.50 -1.21
N ALA A 160 -20.56 -5.57 0.00
CA ALA A 160 -19.61 -4.55 0.44
C ALA A 160 -18.42 -4.46 -0.51
N GLY A 161 -18.24 -3.30 -1.15
CA GLY A 161 -17.20 -3.07 -2.14
C GLY A 161 -17.48 -3.61 -3.55
N PHE A 162 -18.72 -4.07 -3.83
CA PHE A 162 -19.17 -4.54 -5.14
C PHE A 162 -20.51 -3.92 -5.47
N HIS A 163 -20.58 -3.14 -6.54
CA HIS A 163 -21.72 -2.31 -6.87
C HIS A 163 -22.08 -2.38 -8.35
N GLU A 164 -23.36 -2.19 -8.65
CA GLU A 164 -23.87 -1.98 -10.00
C GLU A 164 -23.80 -0.50 -10.38
N THR A 165 -23.54 -0.19 -11.64
CA THR A 165 -23.73 1.16 -12.19
C THR A 165 -25.09 1.34 -12.85
N VAL A 166 -25.66 0.24 -13.32
CA VAL A 166 -26.98 0.16 -13.92
C VAL A 166 -27.67 -1.07 -13.34
N LYS A 167 -28.95 -0.95 -13.01
CA LYS A 167 -29.74 -2.06 -12.48
C LYS A 167 -29.64 -3.28 -13.40
N ASP A 168 -29.40 -4.45 -12.82
CA ASP A 168 -29.23 -5.73 -13.49
C ASP A 168 -28.00 -5.78 -14.45
N GLY A 169 -27.07 -4.82 -14.29
CA GLY A 169 -25.80 -4.79 -14.99
C GLY A 169 -24.72 -5.65 -14.31
N PRO A 170 -23.50 -5.63 -14.83
CA PRO A 170 -22.39 -6.29 -14.17
C PRO A 170 -22.02 -5.58 -12.86
N LEU A 171 -21.56 -6.34 -11.87
CA LEU A 171 -20.93 -5.77 -10.67
C LEU A 171 -19.50 -5.34 -10.97
N TYR A 172 -19.11 -4.26 -10.33
CA TYR A 172 -17.76 -3.71 -10.36
C TYR A 172 -17.16 -3.74 -8.95
N ALA A 173 -15.94 -4.23 -8.85
CA ALA A 173 -15.17 -4.08 -7.61
C ALA A 173 -14.76 -2.62 -7.40
N GLN A 174 -14.79 -2.18 -6.16
CA GLN A 174 -14.62 -0.76 -5.78
C GLN A 174 -13.20 -0.21 -6.02
N PHE A 175 -12.15 -1.05 -6.09
CA PHE A 175 -10.76 -0.62 -6.02
C PHE A 175 -10.01 -0.83 -7.34
N MET A 176 -8.71 -0.38 -7.36
CA MET A 176 -7.77 -0.70 -8.44
C MET A 176 -7.39 -2.18 -8.42
N HIS A 177 -7.22 -2.80 -9.58
CA HIS A 177 -7.19 -4.25 -9.73
C HIS A 177 -5.79 -4.88 -9.78
N ALA A 178 -4.69 -4.09 -9.70
CA ALA A 178 -3.34 -4.66 -9.71
C ALA A 178 -3.08 -5.60 -8.51
N PHE A 179 -3.46 -5.19 -7.31
CA PHE A 179 -3.24 -6.00 -6.12
C PHE A 179 -4.09 -7.29 -6.12
N PRO A 180 -5.42 -7.26 -6.39
CA PRO A 180 -6.21 -8.48 -6.54
C PRO A 180 -5.67 -9.43 -7.61
N SER A 181 -5.17 -8.93 -8.75
CA SER A 181 -4.60 -9.78 -9.79
C SER A 181 -3.31 -10.49 -9.36
N MET A 182 -2.50 -9.85 -8.51
CA MET A 182 -1.34 -10.49 -7.90
C MET A 182 -1.76 -11.58 -6.89
N MET A 183 -2.78 -11.31 -6.08
CA MET A 183 -3.36 -12.30 -5.17
C MET A 183 -3.97 -13.48 -5.93
N ALA A 184 -4.70 -13.23 -7.02
CA ALA A 184 -5.24 -14.29 -7.87
C ALA A 184 -4.14 -15.17 -8.48
N THR A 185 -2.99 -14.58 -8.88
CA THR A 185 -1.82 -15.36 -9.36
C THR A 185 -1.30 -16.33 -8.30
N THR A 186 -1.18 -15.89 -7.04
CA THR A 186 -0.73 -16.77 -5.95
C THR A 186 -1.82 -17.77 -5.56
N GLY A 187 -3.09 -17.37 -5.62
CA GLY A 187 -4.22 -18.23 -5.36
C GLY A 187 -4.36 -19.38 -6.37
N GLU A 188 -4.24 -19.11 -7.68
CA GLU A 188 -4.22 -20.16 -8.70
C GLU A 188 -3.01 -21.11 -8.55
N LEU A 189 -1.88 -20.61 -8.04
CA LEU A 189 -0.69 -21.42 -7.84
C LEU A 189 -0.83 -22.38 -6.67
N ALA A 190 -1.43 -21.97 -5.53
CA ALA A 190 -1.41 -22.76 -4.30
C ALA A 190 -2.62 -22.53 -3.37
N GLY A 191 -3.79 -22.16 -3.92
CA GLY A 191 -5.07 -22.05 -3.19
C GLY A 191 -5.21 -20.78 -2.34
N LEU A 192 -6.32 -20.71 -1.60
CA LEU A 192 -6.66 -19.54 -0.77
C LEU A 192 -5.59 -19.23 0.29
N ASP A 193 -4.94 -20.25 0.78
CA ASP A 193 -3.85 -20.15 1.76
C ASP A 193 -2.65 -19.32 1.20
N ALA A 194 -2.31 -19.49 -0.07
CA ALA A 194 -1.27 -18.70 -0.74
C ALA A 194 -1.76 -17.28 -1.08
N LEU A 195 -3.02 -17.16 -1.46
CA LEU A 195 -3.66 -15.88 -1.77
C LEU A 195 -3.55 -14.92 -0.58
N VAL A 196 -3.93 -15.32 0.64
CA VAL A 196 -3.87 -14.46 1.83
C VAL A 196 -2.43 -14.14 2.27
N ARG A 197 -1.43 -14.93 1.86
CA ARG A 197 0.00 -14.69 2.16
C ARG A 197 0.71 -13.77 1.17
N THR A 198 0.06 -13.35 0.10
CA THR A 198 0.67 -12.47 -0.94
C THR A 198 1.30 -11.23 -0.33
N ASN A 199 0.63 -10.62 0.66
CA ASN A 199 1.14 -9.40 1.30
C ASN A 199 2.41 -9.62 2.13
N ALA A 200 2.65 -10.79 2.67
CA ALA A 200 3.90 -11.10 3.35
C ALA A 200 5.10 -11.00 2.38
N LEU A 201 4.93 -11.52 1.16
CA LEU A 201 5.94 -11.39 0.10
C LEU A 201 6.15 -9.92 -0.30
N LEU A 202 5.06 -9.18 -0.56
CA LEU A 202 5.12 -7.76 -0.92
C LEU A 202 5.74 -6.90 0.18
N GLY A 203 5.48 -7.21 1.45
CA GLY A 203 6.12 -6.56 2.60
C GLY A 203 7.64 -6.72 2.61
N GLY A 204 8.14 -7.92 2.30
CA GLY A 204 9.58 -8.15 2.15
C GLY A 204 10.19 -7.37 0.99
N LEU A 205 9.53 -7.33 -0.18
CA LEU A 205 9.96 -6.53 -1.33
C LEU A 205 9.97 -5.04 -1.02
N ALA A 206 8.93 -4.56 -0.33
CA ALA A 206 8.82 -3.18 0.13
C ALA A 206 9.98 -2.79 1.08
N LEU A 207 10.35 -3.67 2.03
CA LEU A 207 11.50 -3.45 2.92
C LEU A 207 12.82 -3.40 2.15
N LEU A 208 12.99 -4.22 1.11
CA LEU A 208 14.18 -4.17 0.24
C LEU A 208 14.25 -2.87 -0.57
N ALA A 209 13.14 -2.44 -1.16
CA ALA A 209 13.05 -1.17 -1.88
C ALA A 209 13.35 0.03 -0.96
N PHE A 210 12.74 0.04 0.21
CA PHE A 210 12.92 1.04 1.25
C PHE A 210 14.39 1.14 1.71
N TYR A 211 15.04 0.01 2.01
CA TYR A 211 16.45 -0.03 2.38
C TYR A 211 17.35 0.46 1.23
N ALA A 212 17.13 -0.04 0.02
CA ALA A 212 17.94 0.30 -1.15
C ALA A 212 17.92 1.81 -1.45
N PHE A 213 16.77 2.46 -1.30
CA PHE A 213 16.68 3.92 -1.40
C PHE A 213 17.28 4.61 -0.16
N GLY A 214 17.00 4.11 1.04
CA GLY A 214 17.51 4.64 2.30
C GLY A 214 19.03 4.65 2.39
N GLU A 215 19.70 3.61 1.90
CA GLU A 215 21.17 3.54 1.80
C GLU A 215 21.75 4.68 0.95
N ARG A 216 21.03 5.10 -0.08
CA ARG A 216 21.41 6.22 -0.97
C ARG A 216 21.20 7.58 -0.32
N LEU A 217 20.14 7.72 0.47
CA LEU A 217 19.78 8.97 1.14
C LEU A 217 20.65 9.25 2.37
N ALA A 218 20.88 8.22 3.20
CA ALA A 218 21.58 8.33 4.48
C ALA A 218 22.94 7.62 4.44
N ARG A 219 23.06 6.52 5.14
CA ARG A 219 24.21 5.59 5.15
C ARG A 219 23.69 4.17 5.34
N PRO A 220 24.43 3.11 4.94
CA PRO A 220 23.96 1.74 5.06
C PRO A 220 23.42 1.38 6.44
N TRP A 221 24.15 1.71 7.51
CA TRP A 221 23.73 1.40 8.88
C TRP A 221 22.46 2.17 9.32
N ALA A 222 22.34 3.43 8.92
CA ALA A 222 21.19 4.25 9.29
C ALA A 222 19.92 3.83 8.49
N ALA A 223 20.10 3.39 7.25
CA ALA A 223 19.03 2.80 6.45
C ALA A 223 18.57 1.46 7.07
N LEU A 224 19.49 0.63 7.58
CA LEU A 224 19.14 -0.61 8.29
C LEU A 224 18.34 -0.33 9.57
N VAL A 225 18.73 0.70 10.33
CA VAL A 225 17.96 1.13 11.53
C VAL A 225 16.53 1.54 11.14
N ALA A 226 16.37 2.35 10.08
CA ALA A 226 15.05 2.75 9.60
C ALA A 226 14.24 1.54 9.10
N GLN A 227 14.89 0.58 8.41
CA GLN A 227 14.25 -0.65 7.95
C GLN A 227 13.78 -1.52 9.12
N LEU A 228 14.60 -1.68 10.16
CA LEU A 228 14.22 -2.39 11.38
C LEU A 228 13.05 -1.70 12.08
N ALA A 229 13.10 -0.37 12.22
CA ALA A 229 12.01 0.39 12.80
C ALA A 229 10.69 0.24 12.02
N LEU A 230 10.76 0.19 10.68
CA LEU A 230 9.60 -0.06 9.84
C LEU A 230 9.10 -1.50 9.95
N ALA A 231 10.00 -2.49 9.89
CA ALA A 231 9.66 -3.92 9.98
C ALA A 231 9.03 -4.29 11.33
N LEU A 232 9.38 -3.58 12.40
CA LEU A 232 8.84 -3.78 13.75
C LEU A 232 7.67 -2.84 14.09
N ASN A 233 7.24 -2.00 13.16
CA ASN A 233 6.10 -1.10 13.35
C ASN A 233 4.79 -1.86 13.25
N LEU A 234 3.89 -1.70 14.24
CA LEU A 234 2.62 -2.42 14.29
C LEU A 234 1.77 -2.23 13.02
N VAL A 235 1.72 -1.01 12.48
CA VAL A 235 0.99 -0.72 11.23
C VAL A 235 1.58 -1.52 10.06
N PHE A 236 2.91 -1.60 9.95
CA PHE A 236 3.57 -2.40 8.92
C PHE A 236 3.29 -3.90 9.11
N VAL A 237 3.44 -4.43 10.34
CA VAL A 237 3.21 -5.84 10.65
C VAL A 237 1.76 -6.23 10.34
N TYR A 238 0.80 -5.44 10.80
CA TYR A 238 -0.63 -5.69 10.58
C TYR A 238 -0.96 -5.77 9.08
N PHE A 239 -0.60 -4.73 8.31
CA PHE A 239 -0.90 -4.68 6.88
C PHE A 239 -0.03 -5.60 6.02
N THR A 240 1.07 -6.13 6.55
CA THR A 240 1.84 -7.20 5.89
C THR A 240 1.15 -8.57 6.04
N ARG A 241 0.34 -8.76 7.07
CA ARG A 241 -0.45 -9.99 7.30
C ARG A 241 -1.81 -9.94 6.64
N ALA A 242 -2.39 -8.76 6.51
CA ALA A 242 -3.73 -8.56 5.96
C ALA A 242 -3.70 -8.21 4.46
N PRO A 243 -4.72 -8.58 3.67
CA PRO A 243 -4.73 -8.43 2.21
C PRO A 243 -5.07 -7.00 1.78
N PHE A 244 -4.09 -6.08 1.84
CA PHE A 244 -4.25 -4.67 1.48
C PHE A 244 -3.17 -4.19 0.52
N SER A 245 -3.48 -3.23 -0.34
CA SER A 245 -2.61 -2.74 -1.42
C SER A 245 -1.48 -1.79 -0.97
N GLU A 246 -1.40 -1.46 0.33
CA GLU A 246 -0.44 -0.52 0.91
C GLU A 246 1.01 -0.94 0.71
N LEU A 247 1.29 -2.24 0.86
CA LEU A 247 2.65 -2.79 0.74
C LEU A 247 3.15 -2.77 -0.70
N LEU A 248 2.28 -3.10 -1.66
CA LEU A 248 2.58 -2.97 -3.08
C LEU A 248 2.92 -1.51 -3.42
N ASN A 249 2.11 -0.57 -2.95
CA ASN A 249 2.36 0.86 -3.18
C ASN A 249 3.69 1.33 -2.57
N LEU A 250 4.02 0.91 -1.34
CA LEU A 250 5.29 1.20 -0.68
C LEU A 250 6.47 0.64 -1.49
N GLY A 251 6.41 -0.62 -1.90
CA GLY A 251 7.44 -1.28 -2.70
C GLY A 251 7.71 -0.54 -4.00
N LEU A 252 6.66 -0.30 -4.80
CA LEU A 252 6.74 0.42 -6.07
C LEU A 252 7.30 1.84 -5.92
N LEU A 253 6.85 2.59 -4.90
CA LEU A 253 7.29 3.96 -4.68
C LEU A 253 8.77 4.04 -4.35
N PHE A 254 9.25 3.27 -3.37
CA PHE A 254 10.64 3.32 -2.97
C PHE A 254 11.58 2.68 -4.00
N ALA A 255 11.13 1.67 -4.74
CA ALA A 255 11.83 1.16 -5.92
C ALA A 255 11.98 2.24 -7.00
N GLY A 256 10.92 3.01 -7.24
CA GLY A 256 10.93 4.14 -8.17
C GLY A 256 11.90 5.24 -7.77
N PHE A 257 11.93 5.64 -6.50
CA PHE A 257 12.91 6.60 -6.00
C PHE A 257 14.35 6.08 -6.12
N TRP A 258 14.58 4.82 -5.78
CA TRP A 258 15.90 4.20 -5.91
C TRP A 258 16.34 4.13 -7.37
N ALA A 259 15.49 3.67 -8.28
CA ALA A 259 15.76 3.59 -9.70
C ALA A 259 16.02 4.98 -10.32
N LEU A 260 15.26 6.00 -9.92
CA LEU A 260 15.45 7.38 -10.39
C LEU A 260 16.81 7.92 -9.93
N ASP A 261 17.19 7.66 -8.67
CA ASP A 261 18.50 8.06 -8.15
C ASP A 261 19.65 7.40 -8.93
N GLN A 262 19.54 6.10 -9.22
CA GLN A 262 20.48 5.37 -10.07
C GLN A 262 20.57 5.98 -11.48
N ALA A 263 19.43 6.28 -12.09
CA ALA A 263 19.35 6.87 -13.41
C ALA A 263 20.03 8.24 -13.47
N VAL A 264 19.86 9.06 -12.44
CA VAL A 264 20.51 10.38 -12.31
C VAL A 264 22.02 10.24 -12.19
N GLU A 265 22.51 9.29 -11.39
CA GLU A 265 23.93 9.07 -11.18
C GLU A 265 24.63 8.60 -12.46
N GLN A 266 24.00 7.67 -13.17
CA GLN A 266 24.54 7.03 -14.37
C GLN A 266 24.19 7.75 -15.67
N HIS A 267 23.38 8.80 -15.64
CA HIS A 267 22.84 9.50 -16.82
C HIS A 267 22.07 8.57 -17.78
N ASN A 268 21.41 7.54 -17.25
CA ASN A 268 20.76 6.50 -18.05
C ASN A 268 19.27 6.79 -18.21
N ARG A 269 18.83 7.11 -19.44
CA ARG A 269 17.42 7.40 -19.76
C ARG A 269 16.52 6.17 -19.68
N ILE A 270 17.04 4.98 -19.99
CA ILE A 270 16.25 3.73 -19.91
C ILE A 270 15.93 3.43 -18.45
N THR A 271 16.93 3.51 -17.56
CA THR A 271 16.69 3.33 -16.13
C THR A 271 15.75 4.43 -15.58
N ALA A 272 15.81 5.66 -16.12
CA ALA A 272 14.87 6.70 -15.75
C ALA A 272 13.43 6.40 -16.20
N TYR A 273 13.26 5.84 -17.42
CA TYR A 273 11.95 5.40 -17.89
C TYR A 273 11.39 4.29 -16.99
N VAL A 274 12.20 3.30 -16.63
CA VAL A 274 11.79 2.24 -15.69
C VAL A 274 11.49 2.80 -14.30
N ALA A 275 12.26 3.79 -13.82
CA ALA A 275 11.93 4.50 -12.58
C ALA A 275 10.56 5.19 -12.68
N GLY A 276 10.26 5.78 -13.82
CA GLY A 276 8.93 6.33 -14.12
C GLY A 276 7.84 5.27 -14.11
N LEU A 277 8.07 4.09 -14.70
CA LEU A 277 7.10 2.98 -14.63
C LEU A 277 6.78 2.61 -13.19
N PHE A 278 7.79 2.46 -12.31
CA PHE A 278 7.57 2.22 -10.89
C PHE A 278 6.74 3.32 -10.22
N LEU A 279 7.11 4.59 -10.43
CA LEU A 279 6.42 5.73 -9.83
C LEU A 279 4.98 5.87 -10.35
N GLY A 280 4.74 5.60 -11.63
CA GLY A 280 3.41 5.58 -12.24
C GLY A 280 2.57 4.39 -11.76
N ALA A 281 3.21 3.25 -11.51
CA ALA A 281 2.53 2.06 -11.02
C ALA A 281 1.98 2.21 -9.59
N THR A 282 2.40 3.22 -8.83
CA THR A 282 1.74 3.58 -7.56
C THR A 282 0.27 3.93 -7.76
N PHE A 283 -0.10 4.52 -8.90
CA PHE A 283 -1.50 4.76 -9.26
C PHE A 283 -2.18 3.48 -9.77
N VAL A 284 -1.48 2.57 -10.45
CA VAL A 284 -2.03 1.24 -10.81
C VAL A 284 -2.40 0.44 -9.55
N ALA A 285 -1.61 0.63 -8.47
CA ALA A 285 -1.88 -0.03 -7.19
C ALA A 285 -2.98 0.66 -6.37
N ARG A 286 -3.05 2.02 -6.39
CA ARG A 286 -3.94 2.79 -5.51
C ARG A 286 -4.28 4.16 -6.09
N LEU A 287 -5.51 4.60 -5.84
CA LEU A 287 -6.00 5.91 -6.28
C LEU A 287 -5.17 7.10 -5.75
N ASP A 288 -4.70 7.01 -4.49
CA ASP A 288 -3.86 8.04 -3.87
C ASP A 288 -2.45 8.15 -4.48
N GLY A 289 -2.04 7.15 -5.29
CA GLY A 289 -0.87 7.25 -6.18
C GLY A 289 -0.91 8.45 -7.14
N LEU A 290 -2.09 8.96 -7.48
CA LEU A 290 -2.22 10.22 -8.24
C LEU A 290 -1.64 11.44 -7.50
N VAL A 291 -1.75 11.51 -6.17
CA VAL A 291 -1.12 12.58 -5.37
C VAL A 291 0.40 12.45 -5.44
N VAL A 292 0.91 11.22 -5.32
CA VAL A 292 2.34 10.94 -5.50
C VAL A 292 2.81 11.41 -6.87
N LEU A 293 2.08 11.05 -7.93
CA LEU A 293 2.40 11.46 -9.29
C LEU A 293 2.40 12.98 -9.46
N LEU A 294 1.41 13.69 -8.90
CA LEU A 294 1.36 15.14 -8.93
C LEU A 294 2.62 15.76 -8.30
N MET A 295 3.03 15.24 -7.14
CA MET A 295 4.24 15.70 -6.45
C MET A 295 5.51 15.38 -7.24
N ILE A 296 5.58 14.24 -7.92
CA ILE A 296 6.71 13.83 -8.75
C ILE A 296 6.78 14.70 -10.01
N VAL A 297 5.66 14.94 -10.68
CA VAL A 297 5.60 15.85 -11.84
C VAL A 297 6.11 17.23 -11.42
N LEU A 298 5.63 17.78 -10.29
CA LEU A 298 6.10 19.05 -9.75
C LEU A 298 7.62 19.03 -9.47
N ALA A 299 8.14 17.94 -8.88
CA ALA A 299 9.56 17.79 -8.58
C ALA A 299 10.44 17.76 -9.83
N LEU A 300 9.92 17.20 -10.93
CA LEU A 300 10.66 17.00 -12.18
C LEU A 300 10.47 18.13 -13.20
N LEU A 301 9.72 19.20 -12.86
CA LEU A 301 9.55 20.35 -13.74
C LEU A 301 10.88 21.04 -14.09
N PRO A 302 11.06 21.51 -15.34
CA PRO A 302 12.31 22.10 -15.84
C PRO A 302 12.96 23.18 -14.98
N PRO A 303 12.23 24.08 -14.29
CA PRO A 303 12.88 25.11 -13.47
C PRO A 303 13.50 24.56 -12.18
N PHE A 304 12.96 23.44 -11.67
CA PHE A 304 13.41 22.83 -10.42
C PHE A 304 14.51 21.81 -10.64
N VAL A 305 14.55 21.17 -11.82
CA VAL A 305 15.57 20.18 -12.16
C VAL A 305 16.75 20.82 -12.90
N ARG A 306 17.95 20.37 -12.57
CA ARG A 306 19.21 20.86 -13.15
C ARG A 306 20.21 19.74 -13.35
N GLY A 307 21.21 20.02 -14.19
CA GLY A 307 22.32 19.10 -14.39
C GLY A 307 21.89 17.71 -14.83
N ARG A 308 22.27 16.71 -14.06
CA ARG A 308 22.00 15.30 -14.36
C ARG A 308 20.52 14.97 -14.34
N MET A 309 19.76 15.48 -13.37
CA MET A 309 18.31 15.26 -13.25
C MET A 309 17.55 15.78 -14.48
N ALA A 310 17.90 16.95 -15.00
CA ALA A 310 17.24 17.52 -16.17
C ALA A 310 17.37 16.65 -17.44
N ARG A 311 18.42 15.82 -17.54
CA ARG A 311 18.63 14.91 -18.68
C ARG A 311 17.77 13.67 -18.63
N VAL A 312 17.41 13.20 -17.43
CA VAL A 312 16.66 11.96 -17.21
C VAL A 312 15.18 12.20 -16.91
N ALA A 313 14.80 13.39 -16.42
CA ALA A 313 13.43 13.74 -16.05
C ALA A 313 12.40 13.46 -17.17
N PRO A 314 12.62 13.82 -18.45
CA PRO A 314 11.65 13.53 -19.50
C PRO A 314 11.38 12.02 -19.68
N ALA A 315 12.41 11.18 -19.55
CA ALA A 315 12.25 9.75 -19.65
C ALA A 315 11.50 9.18 -18.44
N ALA A 316 11.76 9.68 -17.23
CA ALA A 316 11.03 9.29 -16.04
C ALA A 316 9.54 9.70 -16.14
N LEU A 317 9.25 10.91 -16.62
CA LEU A 317 7.87 11.35 -16.85
C LEU A 317 7.15 10.51 -17.92
N ALA A 318 7.86 10.12 -18.99
CA ALA A 318 7.31 9.24 -20.02
C ALA A 318 6.97 7.85 -19.45
N GLY A 319 7.86 7.25 -18.64
CA GLY A 319 7.58 5.99 -17.96
C GLY A 319 6.38 6.09 -17.01
N ALA A 320 6.30 7.17 -16.21
CA ALA A 320 5.16 7.42 -15.33
C ALA A 320 3.85 7.55 -16.11
N ALA A 321 3.86 8.26 -17.24
CA ALA A 321 2.70 8.39 -18.12
C ALA A 321 2.26 7.03 -18.70
N THR A 322 3.20 6.14 -19.06
CA THR A 322 2.87 4.79 -19.55
C THR A 322 2.08 3.98 -18.51
N SER A 323 2.54 3.92 -17.26
CA SER A 323 1.79 3.24 -16.19
C SER A 323 0.47 3.96 -15.86
N CYS A 324 0.45 5.30 -15.96
CA CYS A 324 -0.74 6.10 -15.72
C CYS A 324 -1.86 5.80 -16.73
N VAL A 325 -1.53 5.58 -18.00
CA VAL A 325 -2.52 5.17 -19.03
C VAL A 325 -3.19 3.85 -18.64
N LEU A 326 -2.41 2.86 -18.21
CA LEU A 326 -2.95 1.59 -17.73
C LEU A 326 -3.89 1.79 -16.54
N ALA A 327 -3.47 2.59 -15.55
CA ALA A 327 -4.28 2.89 -14.37
C ALA A 327 -5.57 3.66 -14.71
N LEU A 328 -5.54 4.57 -15.69
CA LEU A 328 -6.73 5.29 -16.14
C LEU A 328 -7.73 4.37 -16.84
N ILE A 329 -7.25 3.41 -17.64
CA ILE A 329 -8.12 2.39 -18.24
C ILE A 329 -8.77 1.55 -17.13
N ASP A 330 -7.97 1.06 -16.17
CA ASP A 330 -8.48 0.31 -15.03
C ASP A 330 -9.55 1.11 -14.26
N LEU A 331 -9.27 2.36 -13.91
CA LEU A 331 -10.15 3.20 -13.12
C LEU A 331 -11.47 3.53 -13.84
N PHE A 332 -11.41 3.97 -15.10
CA PHE A 332 -12.61 4.46 -15.79
C PHE A 332 -13.45 3.38 -16.46
N VAL A 333 -12.84 2.24 -16.82
CA VAL A 333 -13.54 1.14 -17.49
C VAL A 333 -13.97 0.05 -16.51
N PHE A 334 -13.08 -0.30 -15.55
CA PHE A 334 -13.29 -1.45 -14.67
C PHE A 334 -13.62 -1.09 -13.22
N ALA A 335 -13.48 0.18 -12.82
CA ALA A 335 -13.86 0.68 -11.49
C ALA A 335 -14.68 1.99 -11.56
N PRO A 336 -15.74 2.11 -12.41
CA PRO A 336 -16.48 3.36 -12.57
C PRO A 336 -17.15 3.81 -11.28
N VAL A 337 -17.64 2.91 -10.46
CA VAL A 337 -18.22 3.21 -9.14
C VAL A 337 -17.19 3.86 -8.22
N TYR A 338 -15.93 3.43 -8.31
CA TYR A 338 -14.85 4.03 -7.52
C TYR A 338 -14.57 5.49 -7.94
N VAL A 339 -14.77 5.82 -9.23
CA VAL A 339 -14.73 7.20 -9.73
C VAL A 339 -15.84 8.03 -9.09
N GLU A 340 -17.08 7.53 -9.11
CA GLU A 340 -18.25 8.21 -8.55
C GLU A 340 -18.09 8.48 -7.05
N LEU A 341 -17.65 7.50 -6.28
CA LEU A 341 -17.40 7.63 -4.84
C LEU A 341 -16.30 8.64 -4.52
N HIS A 342 -15.36 8.90 -5.45
CA HIS A 342 -14.18 9.73 -5.21
C HIS A 342 -14.13 11.00 -6.08
N VAL A 343 -15.22 11.42 -6.71
CA VAL A 343 -15.28 12.66 -7.53
C VAL A 343 -14.77 13.88 -6.75
N GLN A 344 -15.13 13.98 -5.47
CA GLN A 344 -14.69 15.08 -4.59
C GLN A 344 -13.16 15.12 -4.37
N PHE A 345 -12.48 14.00 -4.57
CA PHE A 345 -11.02 13.88 -4.51
C PHE A 345 -10.39 14.05 -5.89
N LEU A 346 -10.96 13.44 -6.91
CA LEU A 346 -10.42 13.42 -8.28
C LEU A 346 -10.47 14.80 -8.94
N VAL A 347 -11.55 15.56 -8.77
CA VAL A 347 -11.70 16.88 -9.39
C VAL A 347 -10.62 17.88 -8.90
N PRO A 348 -10.42 18.10 -7.59
CA PRO A 348 -9.34 18.98 -7.12
C PRO A 348 -7.96 18.51 -7.56
N LEU A 349 -7.74 17.20 -7.64
CA LEU A 349 -6.48 16.63 -8.08
C LEU A 349 -6.23 16.87 -9.58
N GLY A 350 -7.27 16.72 -10.42
CA GLY A 350 -7.23 17.08 -11.84
C GLY A 350 -6.91 18.56 -12.04
N ILE A 351 -7.56 19.45 -11.27
CA ILE A 351 -7.23 20.88 -11.26
C ILE A 351 -5.76 21.08 -10.86
N GLY A 352 -5.26 20.34 -9.88
CA GLY A 352 -3.85 20.37 -9.48
C GLY A 352 -2.89 20.04 -10.64
N PHE A 353 -3.19 18.99 -11.43
CA PHE A 353 -2.39 18.65 -12.63
C PHE A 353 -2.43 19.76 -13.69
N VAL A 354 -3.61 20.35 -13.94
CA VAL A 354 -3.75 21.47 -14.87
C VAL A 354 -2.92 22.67 -14.39
N LEU A 355 -3.00 23.03 -13.10
CA LEU A 355 -2.22 24.14 -12.53
C LEU A 355 -0.70 23.88 -12.62
N VAL A 356 -0.26 22.66 -12.33
CA VAL A 356 1.15 22.27 -12.48
C VAL A 356 1.58 22.36 -13.93
N GLY A 357 0.73 21.95 -14.88
CA GLY A 357 0.96 22.13 -16.32
C GLY A 357 1.08 23.60 -16.74
N LEU A 358 0.19 24.46 -16.27
CA LEU A 358 0.22 25.90 -16.52
C LEU A 358 1.48 26.56 -15.91
N ILE A 359 1.85 26.18 -14.69
CA ILE A 359 3.10 26.63 -14.06
C ILE A 359 4.30 26.19 -14.90
N ALA A 360 4.33 24.95 -15.36
CA ALA A 360 5.38 24.44 -16.24
C ALA A 360 5.49 25.26 -17.52
N ALA A 361 4.37 25.48 -18.22
CA ALA A 361 4.31 26.30 -19.43
C ALA A 361 4.76 27.74 -19.16
N GLY A 362 4.24 28.37 -18.10
CA GLY A 362 4.61 29.72 -17.70
C GLY A 362 6.11 29.89 -17.43
N VAL A 363 6.69 28.94 -16.70
CA VAL A 363 8.13 28.96 -16.39
C VAL A 363 9.00 28.70 -17.60
N MET A 364 8.51 28.08 -18.65
CA MET A 364 9.22 27.90 -19.92
C MET A 364 9.36 29.22 -20.71
N THR A 365 8.53 30.22 -20.42
CA THR A 365 8.61 31.56 -21.03
C THR A 365 9.82 32.35 -20.52
N GLN A 366 10.24 33.38 -21.27
CA GLN A 366 11.33 34.26 -20.83
C GLN A 366 11.03 35.01 -19.52
N PRO A 367 9.82 35.62 -19.33
CA PRO A 367 9.43 36.23 -18.06
C PRO A 367 9.44 35.22 -16.90
N GLY A 368 8.87 34.05 -17.08
CA GLY A 368 8.83 32.99 -16.06
C GLY A 368 10.22 32.53 -15.61
N ARG A 369 11.15 32.35 -16.57
CA ARG A 369 12.57 32.03 -16.24
C ARG A 369 13.26 33.17 -15.48
N ARG A 370 12.91 34.45 -15.75
CA ARG A 370 13.40 35.57 -14.97
C ARG A 370 12.85 35.57 -13.56
N ALA A 371 11.55 35.35 -13.41
CA ALA A 371 10.88 35.24 -12.11
C ALA A 371 11.48 34.13 -11.24
N VAL A 372 11.62 32.92 -11.80
CA VAL A 372 12.27 31.78 -11.07
C VAL A 372 13.70 32.14 -10.66
N ARG A 373 14.48 32.79 -11.54
CA ARG A 373 15.83 33.22 -11.19
C ARG A 373 15.85 34.26 -10.07
N ALA A 374 14.89 35.19 -10.05
CA ALA A 374 14.74 36.18 -8.98
C ALA A 374 14.40 35.49 -7.64
N VAL A 375 13.41 34.59 -7.62
CA VAL A 375 13.04 33.79 -6.42
C VAL A 375 14.23 32.97 -5.91
N LEU A 376 14.98 32.35 -6.80
CA LEU A 376 16.14 31.53 -6.42
C LEU A 376 17.32 32.32 -5.82
N ARG A 377 17.33 33.67 -5.91
CA ARG A 377 18.28 34.51 -5.17
C ARG A 377 18.03 34.43 -3.68
N TYR A 378 16.76 34.28 -3.27
CA TYR A 378 16.32 34.18 -1.87
C TYR A 378 16.24 32.72 -1.35
N ARG A 379 16.89 31.76 -2.01
CA ARG A 379 16.80 30.34 -1.68
C ARG A 379 17.12 30.00 -0.22
N ARG A 380 18.09 30.72 0.43
CA ARG A 380 18.43 30.50 1.83
C ARG A 380 17.29 30.91 2.77
N PRO A 381 16.79 32.17 2.72
CA PRO A 381 15.63 32.53 3.53
C PRO A 381 14.40 31.68 3.23
N ILE A 382 14.14 31.32 1.96
CA ILE A 382 13.06 30.39 1.60
C ILE A 382 13.29 29.01 2.27
N ALA A 383 14.49 28.47 2.21
CA ALA A 383 14.83 27.20 2.86
C ALA A 383 14.64 27.26 4.38
N THR A 384 15.04 28.37 5.01
CA THR A 384 14.83 28.61 6.45
C THR A 384 13.35 28.71 6.78
N GLY A 385 12.59 29.47 6.00
CA GLY A 385 11.13 29.59 6.16
C GLY A 385 10.43 28.23 6.06
N LEU A 386 10.72 27.46 5.00
CA LEU A 386 10.14 26.12 4.82
C LEU A 386 10.50 25.17 5.98
N ALA A 387 11.76 25.16 6.41
CA ALA A 387 12.19 24.34 7.54
C ALA A 387 11.49 24.74 8.85
N ALA A 388 11.38 26.05 9.11
CA ALA A 388 10.65 26.57 10.27
C ALA A 388 9.16 26.21 10.19
N THR A 389 8.52 26.36 9.02
CA THR A 389 7.12 25.97 8.81
C THR A 389 6.89 24.48 9.12
N ILE A 390 7.78 23.58 8.67
CA ILE A 390 7.67 22.14 8.96
C ILE A 390 7.70 21.90 10.47
N VAL A 391 8.63 22.53 11.19
CA VAL A 391 8.74 22.34 12.65
C VAL A 391 7.53 22.93 13.37
N VAL A 392 7.15 24.16 13.05
CA VAL A 392 6.01 24.85 13.69
C VAL A 392 4.70 24.13 13.39
N ALA A 393 4.45 23.75 12.13
CA ALA A 393 3.26 23.01 11.75
C ALA A 393 3.20 21.62 12.39
N GLY A 394 4.34 20.92 12.47
CA GLY A 394 4.42 19.62 13.13
C GLY A 394 4.14 19.70 14.64
N VAL A 395 4.72 20.69 15.33
CA VAL A 395 4.45 20.94 16.76
C VAL A 395 2.99 21.35 16.95
N PHE A 396 2.46 22.25 16.13
CA PHE A 396 1.06 22.66 16.18
C PHE A 396 0.12 21.46 15.99
N ALA A 397 0.35 20.64 14.96
CA ALA A 397 -0.50 19.48 14.64
C ALA A 397 -0.49 18.43 15.76
N TYR A 398 0.63 18.25 16.46
CA TYR A 398 0.77 17.26 17.53
C TYR A 398 0.26 17.75 18.88
N VAL A 399 0.57 19.00 19.25
CA VAL A 399 0.34 19.53 20.61
C VAL A 399 -0.91 20.37 20.68
N VAL A 400 -1.10 21.31 19.73
CA VAL A 400 -2.11 22.38 19.86
C VAL A 400 -3.43 21.98 19.18
N ARG A 401 -3.36 21.45 17.96
CA ARG A 401 -4.55 21.16 17.15
C ARG A 401 -5.54 20.24 17.87
N PRO A 402 -5.13 19.13 18.52
CA PRO A 402 -6.05 18.24 19.22
C PRO A 402 -6.82 18.88 20.39
N GLU A 403 -6.32 20.00 20.93
CA GLU A 403 -6.93 20.71 22.08
C GLU A 403 -7.88 21.83 21.65
N VAL A 404 -7.72 22.34 20.41
CA VAL A 404 -8.45 23.53 19.96
C VAL A 404 -9.39 23.28 18.80
N GLN A 405 -9.32 22.11 18.17
CA GLN A 405 -10.09 21.75 16.99
C GLN A 405 -10.85 20.44 17.23
N ILE A 406 -12.08 20.39 16.72
CA ILE A 406 -12.89 19.18 16.61
C ILE A 406 -13.28 19.07 15.15
N ASP A 407 -12.79 18.04 14.47
CA ASP A 407 -13.08 17.80 13.07
C ASP A 407 -14.36 16.95 12.92
N THR A 408 -15.25 17.38 12.02
CA THR A 408 -16.48 16.67 11.68
C THR A 408 -16.62 16.53 10.17
N TRP A 409 -17.35 15.52 9.75
CA TRP A 409 -17.69 15.27 8.36
C TRP A 409 -19.19 15.45 8.13
N ALA A 410 -19.58 15.78 6.91
CA ALA A 410 -21.02 15.86 6.55
C ALA A 410 -21.69 14.48 6.47
N ARG A 411 -20.90 13.40 6.39
CA ARG A 411 -21.37 12.01 6.35
C ARG A 411 -21.14 11.34 7.69
N GLU A 412 -22.15 10.67 8.19
CA GLU A 412 -22.06 9.83 9.38
C GLU A 412 -21.21 8.58 9.09
N MET A 413 -20.47 8.13 10.11
CA MET A 413 -19.62 6.95 10.09
C MET A 413 -20.10 5.99 11.19
N PRO A 414 -20.04 4.68 11.00
CA PRO A 414 -20.51 3.70 11.97
C PRO A 414 -19.54 3.55 13.16
N ILE A 415 -19.30 4.62 13.91
CA ILE A 415 -18.37 4.66 15.05
C ILE A 415 -19.07 4.82 16.40
N GLY A 416 -20.40 4.95 16.41
CA GLY A 416 -21.19 5.19 17.64
C GLY A 416 -20.96 4.13 18.71
N VAL A 417 -20.87 2.86 18.32
CA VAL A 417 -20.57 1.75 19.25
C VAL A 417 -19.19 1.88 19.89
N LEU A 418 -18.18 2.29 19.11
CA LEU A 418 -16.82 2.49 19.63
C LEU A 418 -16.78 3.69 20.59
N GLN A 419 -17.48 4.77 20.26
CA GLN A 419 -17.60 5.93 21.16
C GLN A 419 -18.25 5.55 22.48
N GLN A 420 -19.30 4.73 22.45
CA GLN A 420 -19.95 4.24 23.67
C GLN A 420 -19.02 3.35 24.51
N ARG A 421 -18.29 2.42 23.87
CA ARG A 421 -17.29 1.57 24.55
C ARG A 421 -16.20 2.38 25.25
N GLU A 422 -15.78 3.48 24.64
CA GLU A 422 -14.77 4.38 25.22
C GLU A 422 -15.37 5.45 26.16
N GLY A 423 -16.67 5.39 26.49
CA GLY A 423 -17.34 6.34 27.37
C GLY A 423 -17.47 7.76 26.79
N GLN A 424 -17.43 7.89 25.47
CA GLN A 424 -17.55 9.15 24.75
C GLN A 424 -19.02 9.47 24.42
N VAL A 425 -19.32 10.75 24.16
CA VAL A 425 -20.61 11.15 23.61
C VAL A 425 -20.69 10.69 22.15
N VAL A 426 -21.79 10.02 21.80
CA VAL A 426 -22.02 9.55 20.43
C VAL A 426 -22.15 10.73 19.48
N ASN A 427 -21.27 10.78 18.50
CA ASN A 427 -21.28 11.74 17.40
C ASN A 427 -20.65 11.08 16.17
N GLU A 428 -21.45 10.44 15.34
CA GLU A 428 -21.01 9.69 14.17
C GLU A 428 -20.47 10.57 13.03
N SER A 429 -20.67 11.88 13.07
CA SER A 429 -20.03 12.80 12.12
C SER A 429 -18.59 13.18 12.50
N ARG A 430 -18.09 12.77 13.68
CA ARG A 430 -16.73 13.10 14.13
C ARG A 430 -15.65 12.30 13.41
N THR A 431 -14.63 12.98 12.89
CA THR A 431 -13.56 12.34 12.10
C THR A 431 -12.30 12.04 12.90
N TYR A 432 -12.10 12.66 14.06
CA TYR A 432 -10.86 12.61 14.85
C TYR A 432 -9.60 13.02 14.07
N ALA A 433 -9.75 13.68 12.92
CA ALA A 433 -8.63 14.07 12.07
C ALA A 433 -7.67 15.03 12.76
N GLU A 434 -8.12 15.76 13.78
CA GLU A 434 -7.28 16.60 14.63
C GLU A 434 -6.22 15.78 15.40
N GLN A 435 -6.46 14.48 15.64
CA GLN A 435 -5.55 13.57 16.35
C GLN A 435 -4.50 12.91 15.45
N SER A 436 -4.60 13.07 14.15
CA SER A 436 -3.82 12.32 13.15
C SER A 436 -2.28 12.42 13.34
N ALA A 437 -1.77 13.54 13.84
CA ALA A 437 -0.35 13.68 14.18
C ALA A 437 0.02 12.88 15.45
N ARG A 438 -0.92 12.73 16.41
CA ARG A 438 -0.74 11.89 17.61
C ARG A 438 -0.75 10.40 17.23
N TRP A 439 -1.57 9.99 16.25
CA TRP A 439 -1.57 8.63 15.71
C TRP A 439 -0.18 8.23 15.23
N LEU A 440 0.51 9.09 14.48
CA LEU A 440 1.91 8.84 14.11
C LEU A 440 2.82 8.67 15.33
N GLY A 441 2.59 9.44 16.39
CA GLY A 441 3.33 9.33 17.65
C GLY A 441 3.09 8.01 18.37
N TRP A 442 1.90 7.43 18.28
CA TRP A 442 1.59 6.13 18.89
C TRP A 442 2.42 5.00 18.26
N TYR A 443 2.47 4.94 16.93
CA TYR A 443 3.09 3.82 16.22
C TYR A 443 4.59 4.01 15.95
N MET A 444 5.06 5.24 15.78
CA MET A 444 6.50 5.51 15.61
C MET A 444 7.24 5.75 16.95
N GLY A 445 6.50 6.14 17.97
CA GLY A 445 7.05 6.72 19.19
C GLY A 445 7.40 8.20 19.03
N TRP A 446 7.07 9.03 20.03
CA TRP A 446 7.31 10.47 19.99
C TRP A 446 8.78 10.87 19.80
N PRO A 447 9.81 10.14 20.32
CA PRO A 447 11.21 10.49 20.06
C PRO A 447 11.60 10.28 18.60
N ALA A 448 11.12 9.18 17.98
CA ALA A 448 11.34 8.94 16.55
C ALA A 448 10.67 10.01 15.70
N LEU A 449 9.44 10.42 16.03
CA LEU A 449 8.72 11.49 15.35
C LEU A 449 9.43 12.83 15.47
N ALA A 450 9.96 13.18 16.64
CA ALA A 450 10.72 14.41 16.87
C ALA A 450 12.03 14.45 16.04
N VAL A 451 12.78 13.33 16.03
CA VAL A 451 14.00 13.20 15.21
C VAL A 451 13.63 13.24 13.71
N ALA A 452 12.53 12.61 13.31
CA ALA A 452 12.04 12.64 11.93
C ALA A 452 11.64 14.05 11.48
N LEU A 453 10.94 14.80 12.31
CA LEU A 453 10.54 16.19 12.03
C LEU A 453 11.77 17.10 11.84
N ALA A 454 12.74 17.00 12.74
CA ALA A 454 14.00 17.74 12.63
C ALA A 454 14.80 17.31 11.39
N GLY A 455 14.81 16.00 11.08
CA GLY A 455 15.44 15.45 9.89
C GLY A 455 14.80 15.91 8.60
N TRP A 456 13.46 15.94 8.55
CA TRP A 456 12.69 16.43 7.42
C TRP A 456 12.95 17.93 7.16
N ALA A 457 12.84 18.77 8.20
CA ALA A 457 13.16 20.18 8.12
C ALA A 457 14.61 20.43 7.64
N GLY A 458 15.59 19.68 8.20
CA GLY A 458 16.99 19.76 7.82
C GLY A 458 17.27 19.32 6.38
N LEU A 459 16.60 18.26 5.91
CA LEU A 459 16.76 17.75 4.55
C LEU A 459 16.12 18.70 3.51
N VAL A 460 14.94 19.27 3.82
CA VAL A 460 14.28 20.30 3.01
C VAL A 460 15.15 21.56 2.93
N TYR A 461 15.63 22.06 4.08
CA TYR A 461 16.57 23.19 4.12
C TYR A 461 17.77 22.95 3.20
N ARG A 462 18.43 21.80 3.35
CA ARG A 462 19.60 21.47 2.55
C ARG A 462 19.29 21.37 1.07
N SER A 463 18.18 20.72 0.71
CA SER A 463 17.78 20.53 -0.70
C SER A 463 17.49 21.86 -1.40
N VAL A 464 16.81 22.77 -0.73
CA VAL A 464 16.49 24.10 -1.29
C VAL A 464 17.71 25.03 -1.27
N ALA A 465 18.41 25.16 -0.14
CA ALA A 465 19.56 26.05 0.01
C ALA A 465 20.74 25.66 -0.87
N GLN A 466 20.98 24.37 -1.07
CA GLN A 466 22.09 23.85 -1.89
C GLN A 466 21.66 23.48 -3.32
N ARG A 467 20.38 23.66 -3.68
CA ARG A 467 19.82 23.26 -4.98
C ARG A 467 20.04 21.77 -5.29
N ALA A 468 19.95 20.94 -4.28
CA ALA A 468 20.09 19.50 -4.40
C ALA A 468 18.78 18.86 -4.89
N SER A 469 18.46 19.01 -6.17
CA SER A 469 17.20 18.53 -6.77
C SER A 469 17.04 16.99 -6.76
N ARG A 470 18.11 16.26 -6.44
CA ARG A 470 18.16 14.80 -6.41
C ARG A 470 17.08 14.19 -5.49
N TRP A 471 16.84 14.81 -4.34
CA TRP A 471 15.88 14.31 -3.33
C TRP A 471 14.49 14.97 -3.43
N ALA A 472 14.29 15.89 -4.37
CA ALA A 472 13.02 16.59 -4.51
C ALA A 472 11.81 15.68 -4.74
N PRO A 473 11.86 14.61 -5.58
CA PRO A 473 10.74 13.69 -5.76
C PRO A 473 10.31 13.04 -4.45
N PHE A 474 11.26 12.51 -3.68
CA PHE A 474 11.02 11.91 -2.37
C PHE A 474 10.44 12.94 -1.37
N LEU A 475 11.08 14.11 -1.26
CA LEU A 475 10.65 15.12 -0.30
C LEU A 475 9.26 15.68 -0.61
N LEU A 476 8.94 15.94 -1.88
CA LEU A 476 7.63 16.45 -2.26
C LEU A 476 6.54 15.39 -2.07
N ALA A 477 6.78 14.12 -2.45
CA ALA A 477 5.83 13.05 -2.21
C ALA A 477 5.58 12.85 -0.71
N THR A 478 6.64 12.78 0.11
CA THR A 478 6.51 12.66 1.58
C THR A 478 5.78 13.87 2.16
N SER A 479 6.14 15.10 1.76
CA SER A 479 5.51 16.32 2.28
C SER A 479 4.05 16.43 1.87
N GLY A 480 3.73 16.15 0.61
CA GLY A 480 2.37 16.24 0.08
C GLY A 480 1.41 15.27 0.76
N LEU A 481 1.81 14.00 0.91
CA LEU A 481 0.97 13.01 1.58
C LEU A 481 0.93 13.18 3.10
N THR A 482 2.03 13.61 3.74
CA THR A 482 2.00 13.96 5.16
C THR A 482 1.02 15.10 5.42
N MET A 483 1.07 16.16 4.61
CA MET A 483 0.14 17.29 4.73
C MET A 483 -1.31 16.85 4.49
N LEU A 484 -1.56 16.07 3.44
CA LEU A 484 -2.89 15.56 3.10
C LEU A 484 -3.48 14.76 4.27
N TYR A 485 -2.77 13.75 4.73
CA TYR A 485 -3.32 12.81 5.73
C TYR A 485 -3.32 13.34 7.15
N ILE A 486 -2.42 14.26 7.51
CA ILE A 486 -2.52 14.97 8.79
C ILE A 486 -3.73 15.90 8.80
N THR A 487 -4.04 16.58 7.69
CA THR A 487 -5.15 17.52 7.64
C THR A 487 -6.49 16.83 7.37
N ARG A 488 -6.53 15.83 6.47
CA ARG A 488 -7.76 15.16 6.04
C ARG A 488 -7.51 13.70 5.67
N PRO A 489 -7.47 12.79 6.64
CA PRO A 489 -7.18 11.37 6.38
C PRO A 489 -8.26 10.67 5.54
N THR A 490 -9.50 11.18 5.51
CA THR A 490 -10.64 10.68 4.71
C THR A 490 -10.85 9.17 4.87
N ILE A 491 -10.94 8.71 6.12
CA ILE A 491 -11.11 7.30 6.49
C ILE A 491 -11.86 7.26 7.83
N THR A 492 -12.53 6.16 8.14
CA THR A 492 -13.05 5.92 9.49
C THR A 492 -11.91 5.94 10.49
N PRO A 493 -12.08 6.63 11.65
CA PRO A 493 -10.96 6.90 12.57
C PRO A 493 -10.59 5.75 13.50
N ASP A 494 -11.16 4.57 13.29
CA ASP A 494 -10.87 3.39 14.10
C ASP A 494 -9.45 2.87 13.85
N HIS A 495 -8.75 2.52 14.91
CA HIS A 495 -7.39 1.98 14.88
C HIS A 495 -7.41 0.46 14.89
N ILE A 496 -6.57 -0.17 14.15
CA ILE A 496 -5.38 0.26 13.36
C ILE A 496 -5.73 0.72 11.93
N TRP A 497 -7.01 0.65 11.56
CA TRP A 497 -7.52 0.90 10.21
C TRP A 497 -7.14 2.29 9.66
N ALA A 498 -7.27 3.35 10.48
CA ALA A 498 -6.96 4.70 10.06
C ALA A 498 -5.49 4.90 9.64
N ASP A 499 -4.58 4.15 10.26
CA ASP A 499 -3.14 4.33 10.08
C ASP A 499 -2.60 3.74 8.78
N ARG A 500 -3.40 2.97 8.06
CA ARG A 500 -3.04 2.49 6.72
C ARG A 500 -2.72 3.64 5.75
N ARG A 501 -3.34 4.83 5.96
CA ARG A 501 -3.08 6.02 5.16
C ARG A 501 -1.64 6.51 5.28
N PHE A 502 -1.01 6.27 6.43
CA PHE A 502 0.37 6.69 6.67
C PHE A 502 1.42 5.68 6.21
N LEU A 503 1.02 4.42 6.02
CA LEU A 503 1.94 3.31 5.76
C LEU A 503 2.69 3.43 4.43
N PRO A 504 2.09 3.75 3.27
CA PRO A 504 2.81 3.71 2.00
C PRO A 504 3.95 4.73 1.89
N VAL A 505 3.79 5.91 2.52
CA VAL A 505 4.70 7.05 2.28
C VAL A 505 5.11 7.78 3.56
N VAL A 506 4.16 8.07 4.46
CA VAL A 506 4.39 9.00 5.58
C VAL A 506 5.33 8.39 6.62
N ILE A 507 4.98 7.24 7.18
CA ILE A 507 5.82 6.54 8.18
C ILE A 507 7.21 6.23 7.58
N PRO A 508 7.34 5.57 6.42
CA PRO A 508 8.64 5.29 5.84
C PRO A 508 9.42 6.56 5.50
N GLY A 509 8.77 7.58 4.94
CA GLY A 509 9.40 8.86 4.61
C GLY A 509 9.98 9.56 5.84
N LEU A 510 9.24 9.61 6.93
CA LEU A 510 9.68 10.18 8.20
C LEU A 510 10.82 9.37 8.83
N LEU A 511 10.76 8.03 8.81
CA LEU A 511 11.86 7.17 9.28
C LEU A 511 13.15 7.41 8.50
N LEU A 512 13.09 7.61 7.18
CA LEU A 512 14.27 7.96 6.38
C LEU A 512 14.80 9.36 6.68
N CYS A 513 13.93 10.33 6.97
CA CYS A 513 14.35 11.65 7.41
C CYS A 513 15.09 11.56 8.78
N ALA A 514 14.60 10.73 9.71
CA ALA A 514 15.28 10.46 10.97
C ALA A 514 16.66 9.80 10.75
N ALA A 515 16.71 8.77 9.91
CA ALA A 515 17.95 8.07 9.56
C ALA A 515 19.00 9.01 8.94
N TRP A 516 18.56 9.91 8.04
CA TRP A 516 19.43 10.91 7.46
C TRP A 516 20.02 11.86 8.51
N LEU A 517 19.19 12.33 9.46
CA LEU A 517 19.64 13.21 10.54
C LEU A 517 20.63 12.50 11.46
N LEU A 518 20.31 11.29 11.90
CA LEU A 518 21.21 10.48 12.74
C LEU A 518 22.57 10.27 12.07
N ALA A 519 22.59 9.85 10.79
CA ALA A 519 23.81 9.67 10.03
C ALA A 519 24.64 10.96 9.91
N ARG A 520 23.97 12.12 9.82
CA ARG A 520 24.63 13.41 9.78
C ARG A 520 25.19 13.82 11.13
N LEU A 521 24.42 13.69 12.19
CA LEU A 521 24.85 14.01 13.56
C LEU A 521 26.02 13.13 14.00
N TRP A 522 25.98 11.84 13.68
CA TRP A 522 27.06 10.90 13.92
C TRP A 522 28.38 11.38 13.32
N ARG A 523 28.35 11.85 12.08
CA ARG A 523 29.54 12.41 11.42
C ARG A 523 30.02 13.72 12.05
N LEU A 524 29.10 14.57 12.51
CA LEU A 524 29.44 15.83 13.16
C LEU A 524 30.00 15.65 14.56
N ALA A 525 29.63 14.58 15.26
CA ALA A 525 30.17 14.22 16.57
C ALA A 525 31.58 13.68 16.46
N ALA A 526 31.90 12.94 15.40
CA ALA A 526 33.23 12.40 15.18
C ALA A 526 34.30 13.53 15.09
N GLY A 527 35.39 13.39 15.83
CA GLY A 527 36.51 14.36 15.82
C GLY A 527 36.34 15.56 16.75
N ARG A 528 35.32 15.59 17.62
CA ARG A 528 35.16 16.62 18.66
C ARG A 528 35.58 16.12 20.03
N ALA A 529 35.97 17.04 20.94
CA ALA A 529 36.41 16.68 22.30
C ALA A 529 35.34 15.92 23.11
N TRP A 530 34.07 16.17 22.85
CA TRP A 530 32.91 15.51 23.50
C TRP A 530 32.27 14.40 22.64
N HIS A 531 33.05 13.76 21.76
CA HIS A 531 32.55 12.73 20.84
C HIS A 531 31.92 11.52 21.55
N LEU A 532 32.47 11.06 22.69
CA LEU A 532 31.93 9.90 23.42
C LEU A 532 30.49 10.12 23.91
N PRO A 533 30.18 11.18 24.71
CA PRO A 533 28.80 11.41 25.14
C PRO A 533 27.84 11.68 23.97
N ALA A 534 28.29 12.35 22.91
CA ALA A 534 27.46 12.57 21.73
C ALA A 534 27.13 11.26 20.99
N HIS A 535 28.07 10.36 20.80
CA HIS A 535 27.83 9.05 20.23
C HIS A 535 26.93 8.19 21.14
N GLY A 536 27.09 8.27 22.46
CA GLY A 536 26.19 7.61 23.42
C GLY A 536 24.74 8.09 23.30
N ALA A 537 24.52 9.40 23.26
CA ALA A 537 23.19 9.98 23.06
C ALA A 537 22.57 9.57 21.72
N LEU A 538 23.36 9.57 20.64
CA LEU A 538 22.90 9.11 19.32
C LEU A 538 22.59 7.62 19.28
N ALA A 539 23.34 6.79 20.01
CA ALA A 539 23.07 5.35 20.14
C ALA A 539 21.75 5.12 20.89
N ILE A 540 21.52 5.86 21.98
CA ILE A 540 20.23 5.81 22.71
C ILE A 540 19.08 6.24 21.81
N ALA A 541 19.19 7.36 21.10
CA ALA A 541 18.17 7.82 20.15
C ALA A 541 17.89 6.78 19.05
N THR A 542 18.94 6.13 18.54
CA THR A 542 18.82 5.04 17.55
C THR A 542 18.10 3.83 18.15
N GLY A 543 18.43 3.45 19.39
CA GLY A 543 17.77 2.37 20.12
C GLY A 543 16.27 2.66 20.32
N LEU A 544 15.93 3.87 20.75
CA LEU A 544 14.54 4.27 20.95
C LEU A 544 13.69 4.22 19.65
N ILE A 545 14.28 4.60 18.51
CA ILE A 545 13.60 4.54 17.20
C ILE A 545 13.19 3.11 16.83
N VAL A 546 13.95 2.10 17.25
CA VAL A 546 13.66 0.68 16.98
C VAL A 546 12.81 0.05 18.10
N LEU A 547 13.14 0.33 19.37
CA LEU A 547 12.52 -0.34 20.51
C LEU A 547 11.10 0.15 20.80
N MET A 548 10.75 1.41 20.50
CA MET A 548 9.40 1.89 20.75
C MET A 548 8.36 1.23 19.83
N PRO A 549 8.55 1.15 18.50
CA PRO A 549 7.67 0.35 17.65
C PRO A 549 7.57 -1.11 18.11
N LEU A 550 8.70 -1.73 18.49
CA LEU A 550 8.70 -3.09 19.01
C LEU A 550 7.87 -3.24 20.29
N GLY A 551 7.89 -2.25 21.17
CA GLY A 551 7.07 -2.24 22.39
C GLY A 551 5.57 -2.22 22.10
N MET A 552 5.15 -1.57 21.02
CA MET A 552 3.76 -1.58 20.55
C MET A 552 3.37 -2.90 19.89
N THR A 553 4.27 -3.47 19.09
CA THR A 553 4.04 -4.68 18.32
C THR A 553 4.20 -5.95 19.16
N GLY A 554 5.05 -5.93 20.19
CA GLY A 554 5.42 -7.11 20.97
C GLY A 554 4.23 -7.91 21.50
N PRO A 555 3.22 -7.30 22.13
CA PRO A 555 2.01 -8.01 22.60
C PRO A 555 1.15 -8.63 21.50
N LEU A 556 1.32 -8.21 20.25
CA LEU A 556 0.51 -8.58 19.09
C LEU A 556 1.33 -9.34 18.02
N THR A 557 2.48 -9.89 18.39
CA THR A 557 3.38 -10.59 17.44
C THR A 557 2.78 -11.86 16.88
N ASP A 558 1.89 -12.52 17.58
CA ASP A 558 1.18 -13.75 17.21
C ASP A 558 -0.22 -13.50 16.66
N LEU A 559 -0.63 -12.24 16.51
CA LEU A 559 -1.94 -11.88 15.95
C LEU A 559 -2.13 -12.53 14.57
N ARG A 560 -3.18 -13.30 14.45
CA ARG A 560 -3.68 -13.91 13.21
C ARG A 560 -5.18 -13.73 13.16
N GLU A 561 -5.64 -12.66 12.49
CA GLU A 561 -7.06 -12.37 12.40
C GLU A 561 -7.79 -13.38 11.51
N GLU A 562 -8.99 -13.77 11.92
CA GLU A 562 -9.89 -14.68 11.20
C GLU A 562 -9.22 -16.01 10.81
N ALA A 563 -8.30 -16.48 11.65
CA ALA A 563 -7.54 -17.70 11.41
C ALA A 563 -8.44 -18.94 11.20
N GLY A 564 -8.23 -19.66 10.10
CA GLY A 564 -9.00 -20.85 9.74
C GLY A 564 -10.14 -20.59 8.77
N LEU A 565 -10.49 -19.33 8.51
CA LEU A 565 -11.62 -18.98 7.63
C LEU A 565 -11.43 -19.47 6.19
N ALA A 566 -10.21 -19.47 5.67
CA ALA A 566 -9.95 -19.99 4.31
C ALA A 566 -10.37 -21.45 4.17
N ARG A 567 -9.96 -22.29 5.13
CA ARG A 567 -10.34 -23.71 5.14
C ARG A 567 -11.84 -23.92 5.36
N GLU A 568 -12.44 -23.11 6.23
CA GLU A 568 -13.87 -23.21 6.50
C GLU A 568 -14.73 -22.81 5.30
N ILE A 569 -14.30 -21.83 4.51
CA ILE A 569 -14.94 -21.48 3.23
C ILE A 569 -14.79 -22.64 2.23
N GLU A 570 -13.61 -23.26 2.10
CA GLU A 570 -13.44 -24.44 1.24
C GLU A 570 -14.40 -25.58 1.64
N VAL A 571 -14.49 -25.88 2.94
CA VAL A 571 -15.44 -26.87 3.46
C VAL A 571 -16.90 -26.46 3.22
N ALA A 572 -17.22 -25.18 3.33
CA ALA A 572 -18.55 -24.67 3.03
C ALA A 572 -18.91 -24.84 1.53
N CYS A 573 -17.97 -24.58 0.63
CA CYS A 573 -18.13 -24.84 -0.80
C CYS A 573 -18.39 -26.32 -1.09
N GLU A 574 -17.60 -27.23 -0.46
CA GLU A 574 -17.77 -28.68 -0.60
C GLU A 574 -19.15 -29.17 -0.09
N ARG A 575 -19.63 -28.61 1.05
CA ARG A 575 -20.94 -28.96 1.62
C ARG A 575 -22.11 -28.51 0.77
N LEU A 576 -22.00 -27.34 0.15
CA LEU A 576 -23.03 -26.82 -0.76
C LEU A 576 -23.04 -27.56 -2.09
N GLY A 577 -21.87 -27.94 -2.61
CA GLY A 577 -21.72 -28.62 -3.89
C GLY A 577 -21.73 -27.66 -5.10
N ASP A 578 -21.20 -28.14 -6.23
CA ASP A 578 -21.07 -27.34 -7.46
C ASP A 578 -22.43 -27.04 -8.13
N ASP A 579 -23.45 -27.81 -7.79
CA ASP A 579 -24.83 -27.66 -8.27
C ASP A 579 -25.69 -26.76 -7.37
N ALA A 580 -25.09 -26.05 -6.41
CA ALA A 580 -25.82 -25.11 -5.57
C ALA A 580 -26.12 -23.78 -6.28
N ALA A 581 -27.21 -23.14 -5.85
CA ALA A 581 -27.50 -21.72 -6.02
C ALA A 581 -27.92 -21.16 -4.67
N ILE A 582 -27.48 -19.96 -4.31
CA ILE A 582 -27.59 -19.43 -2.96
C ILE A 582 -28.42 -18.16 -2.93
N LEU A 583 -29.43 -18.14 -2.07
CA LEU A 583 -30.17 -16.94 -1.73
C LEU A 583 -29.95 -16.60 -0.24
N LEU A 584 -29.31 -15.45 0.02
CA LEU A 584 -29.07 -14.97 1.39
C LEU A 584 -30.24 -14.08 1.84
N LEU A 585 -30.59 -14.16 3.11
CA LEU A 585 -31.56 -13.25 3.72
C LEU A 585 -30.84 -12.04 4.32
N ASP A 586 -31.43 -10.86 4.15
CA ASP A 586 -31.04 -9.63 4.87
C ASP A 586 -31.72 -9.64 6.24
N GLU A 587 -31.06 -10.19 7.24
CA GLU A 587 -31.55 -10.24 8.62
C GLU A 587 -31.14 -8.97 9.38
N GLU A 588 -32.09 -8.39 10.12
CA GLU A 588 -31.85 -7.17 10.88
C GLU A 588 -30.68 -7.34 11.87
N GLY A 589 -29.67 -6.50 11.76
CA GLY A 589 -28.53 -6.45 12.66
C GLY A 589 -27.35 -7.38 12.34
N THR A 590 -27.46 -8.31 11.38
CA THR A 590 -26.40 -9.28 11.08
C THR A 590 -25.47 -8.84 9.94
N HIS A 591 -25.99 -8.23 8.89
CA HIS A 591 -25.27 -7.85 7.67
C HIS A 591 -24.55 -9.01 6.96
N MET A 592 -24.97 -10.26 7.18
CA MET A 592 -24.36 -11.46 6.57
C MET A 592 -24.41 -11.39 5.05
N HIS A 593 -25.54 -10.95 4.48
CA HIS A 593 -25.71 -10.77 3.03
C HIS A 593 -24.61 -9.88 2.43
N TRP A 594 -24.24 -8.75 3.07
CA TRP A 594 -23.17 -7.86 2.63
C TRP A 594 -21.78 -8.52 2.73
N ARG A 595 -21.58 -9.43 3.69
CA ARG A 595 -20.28 -10.03 3.99
C ARG A 595 -20.02 -11.28 3.19
N MET A 596 -21.05 -12.08 2.87
CA MET A 596 -20.88 -13.44 2.34
C MET A 596 -21.34 -13.61 0.89
N THR A 597 -22.22 -12.77 0.34
CA THR A 597 -22.74 -12.96 -1.04
C THR A 597 -21.60 -13.01 -2.07
N GLN A 598 -20.67 -12.06 -2.05
CA GLN A 598 -19.58 -12.05 -3.02
C GLN A 598 -18.48 -13.07 -2.71
N PRO A 599 -18.06 -13.33 -1.47
CA PRO A 599 -17.17 -14.45 -1.16
C PRO A 599 -17.66 -15.81 -1.65
N LEU A 600 -18.95 -16.13 -1.50
CA LEU A 600 -19.52 -17.39 -2.00
C LEU A 600 -19.49 -17.48 -3.53
N ARG A 601 -19.79 -16.38 -4.24
CA ARG A 601 -19.60 -16.34 -5.70
C ARG A 601 -18.14 -16.54 -6.10
N ALA A 602 -17.25 -15.81 -5.44
CA ALA A 602 -15.85 -15.72 -5.82
C ALA A 602 -15.04 -16.98 -5.49
N HIS A 603 -15.29 -17.57 -4.33
CA HIS A 603 -14.47 -18.68 -3.82
C HIS A 603 -15.11 -20.04 -4.08
N CYS A 604 -16.45 -20.13 -4.13
CA CYS A 604 -17.14 -21.37 -4.44
C CYS A 604 -17.59 -21.48 -5.92
N GLY A 605 -17.56 -20.39 -6.70
CA GLY A 605 -18.10 -20.39 -8.07
C GLY A 605 -19.61 -20.58 -8.16
N ILE A 606 -20.35 -20.36 -7.06
CA ILE A 606 -21.76 -20.64 -6.93
C ILE A 606 -22.56 -19.36 -7.20
N PRO A 607 -23.61 -19.39 -8.05
CA PRO A 607 -24.53 -18.27 -8.21
C PRO A 607 -25.15 -17.87 -6.86
N ALA A 608 -25.07 -16.59 -6.49
CA ALA A 608 -25.61 -16.09 -5.24
C ALA A 608 -26.31 -14.74 -5.44
N ALA A 609 -27.40 -14.54 -4.71
CA ALA A 609 -28.12 -13.27 -4.60
C ALA A 609 -28.58 -13.10 -3.16
N TRP A 610 -29.09 -11.92 -2.81
CA TRP A 610 -29.73 -11.72 -1.53
C TRP A 610 -31.08 -11.02 -1.68
N THR A 611 -31.91 -11.13 -0.66
CA THR A 611 -33.26 -10.60 -0.63
C THR A 611 -33.65 -10.15 0.76
N GLU A 612 -34.64 -9.25 0.84
CA GLU A 612 -35.25 -8.84 2.10
C GLU A 612 -36.00 -10.02 2.74
N PRO A 613 -36.20 -10.03 4.09
CA PRO A 613 -36.85 -11.15 4.81
C PRO A 613 -38.29 -11.42 4.36
N GLU A 614 -38.98 -10.43 3.79
CA GLU A 614 -40.36 -10.49 3.36
C GLU A 614 -40.58 -11.27 2.05
N ILE A 615 -39.54 -11.91 1.51
CA ILE A 615 -39.70 -12.74 0.30
C ILE A 615 -40.80 -13.79 0.50
N THR A 616 -41.75 -13.85 -0.45
CA THR A 616 -42.89 -14.77 -0.37
C THR A 616 -42.48 -16.21 -0.67
N ASN A 617 -43.18 -17.17 -0.05
CA ASN A 617 -42.98 -18.58 -0.33
C ASN A 617 -43.20 -18.94 -1.81
N GLN A 618 -44.16 -18.27 -2.48
CA GLN A 618 -44.39 -18.42 -3.91
C GLN A 618 -43.15 -18.00 -4.72
N ARG A 619 -42.50 -16.91 -4.33
CA ARG A 619 -41.28 -16.43 -5.00
C ARG A 619 -40.11 -17.38 -4.78
N LEU A 620 -39.93 -17.91 -3.57
CA LEU A 620 -38.90 -18.91 -3.27
C LEU A 620 -39.06 -20.17 -4.14
N LEU A 621 -40.28 -20.69 -4.24
CA LEU A 621 -40.59 -21.85 -5.07
C LEU A 621 -40.39 -21.57 -6.56
N ALA A 622 -40.72 -20.36 -7.03
CA ALA A 622 -40.49 -19.96 -8.39
C ALA A 622 -39.00 -19.89 -8.74
N LEU A 623 -38.16 -19.39 -7.81
CA LEU A 623 -36.70 -19.39 -7.96
C LEU A 623 -36.13 -20.81 -7.97
N ALA A 624 -36.60 -21.69 -7.06
CA ALA A 624 -36.21 -23.09 -7.04
C ALA A 624 -36.55 -23.82 -8.34
N ALA A 625 -37.77 -23.56 -8.92
CA ALA A 625 -38.15 -24.12 -10.21
C ALA A 625 -37.28 -23.61 -11.38
N ARG A 626 -36.74 -22.39 -11.29
CA ARG A 626 -35.82 -21.81 -12.28
C ARG A 626 -34.40 -22.29 -12.13
N ALA A 627 -34.06 -22.85 -10.97
CA ALA A 627 -32.72 -23.36 -10.71
C ALA A 627 -32.35 -24.58 -11.58
N ARG A 628 -33.33 -25.25 -12.19
CA ARG A 628 -33.15 -26.39 -13.10
C ARG A 628 -32.33 -27.52 -12.45
N ASP A 629 -31.07 -27.64 -12.89
CA ASP A 629 -30.13 -28.68 -12.41
C ASP A 629 -29.39 -28.29 -11.12
N ARG A 630 -29.78 -27.16 -10.50
CA ARG A 630 -29.18 -26.66 -9.26
C ARG A 630 -30.13 -26.76 -8.08
N THR A 631 -29.60 -27.04 -6.91
CA THR A 631 -30.34 -26.95 -5.66
C THR A 631 -30.30 -25.52 -5.13
N LEU A 632 -31.45 -24.88 -4.97
CA LEU A 632 -31.53 -23.56 -4.34
C LEU A 632 -31.45 -23.71 -2.82
N TYR A 633 -30.46 -23.10 -2.21
CA TYR A 633 -30.33 -22.99 -0.75
C TYR A 633 -30.70 -21.60 -0.28
N LEU A 634 -31.51 -21.53 0.78
CA LEU A 634 -31.73 -20.31 1.55
C LEU A 634 -30.70 -20.28 2.68
N LEU A 635 -29.98 -19.14 2.82
CA LEU A 635 -28.98 -18.95 3.86
C LEU A 635 -29.42 -17.86 4.83
N ALA A 636 -29.19 -18.13 6.14
CA ALA A 636 -29.50 -17.24 7.25
C ALA A 636 -28.52 -17.45 8.41
N GLU A 637 -28.44 -16.49 9.34
CA GLU A 637 -27.71 -16.67 10.61
C GLU A 637 -28.63 -17.23 11.71
N ASP A 638 -29.92 -16.83 11.72
CA ASP A 638 -30.92 -17.27 12.70
C ASP A 638 -31.74 -18.47 12.18
N PRO A 639 -31.79 -19.60 12.91
CA PRO A 639 -32.67 -20.70 12.57
C PRO A 639 -34.15 -20.31 12.41
N ALA A 640 -34.62 -19.31 13.17
CA ALA A 640 -35.99 -18.84 13.08
C ALA A 640 -36.35 -18.27 11.69
N SER A 641 -35.38 -17.83 10.94
CA SER A 641 -35.56 -17.33 9.56
C SER A 641 -36.04 -18.40 8.57
N PHE A 642 -35.95 -19.67 8.92
CA PHE A 642 -36.45 -20.77 8.11
C PHE A 642 -37.91 -21.17 8.44
N GLU A 643 -38.46 -20.71 9.58
CA GLU A 643 -39.80 -21.11 10.03
C GLU A 643 -40.89 -20.63 9.07
N GLY A 644 -41.83 -21.52 8.75
CA GLY A 644 -42.95 -21.24 7.84
C GLY A 644 -42.56 -21.07 6.36
N ARG A 645 -41.33 -21.36 5.99
CA ARG A 645 -40.85 -21.34 4.61
C ARG A 645 -40.83 -22.74 3.98
N PRO A 646 -40.91 -22.86 2.65
CA PRO A 646 -40.83 -24.11 1.91
C PRO A 646 -39.38 -24.60 1.81
N VAL A 647 -38.75 -24.91 2.93
CA VAL A 647 -37.38 -25.38 3.00
C VAL A 647 -37.30 -26.70 3.74
N GLY A 648 -36.29 -27.52 3.45
CA GLY A 648 -35.97 -28.73 4.20
C GLY A 648 -35.26 -28.41 5.51
N ASP A 649 -34.70 -29.46 6.14
CA ASP A 649 -33.91 -29.29 7.36
C ASP A 649 -32.71 -28.42 7.12
N HIS A 650 -32.48 -27.46 8.01
CA HIS A 650 -31.30 -26.61 7.95
C HIS A 650 -30.07 -27.30 8.53
N PHE A 651 -28.93 -26.96 8.01
CA PHE A 651 -27.61 -27.41 8.48
C PHE A 651 -26.61 -26.29 8.54
N VAL A 652 -25.56 -26.45 9.34
CA VAL A 652 -24.49 -25.47 9.46
C VAL A 652 -23.56 -25.57 8.25
N VAL A 653 -23.48 -24.52 7.45
CA VAL A 653 -22.55 -24.40 6.33
C VAL A 653 -21.19 -23.95 6.82
N LEU A 654 -21.17 -22.91 7.65
CA LEU A 654 -19.96 -22.30 8.18
C LEU A 654 -20.17 -21.93 9.65
N ALA A 655 -19.22 -22.31 10.50
CA ALA A 655 -19.21 -21.94 11.91
C ALA A 655 -17.80 -21.47 12.30
N HIS A 656 -17.54 -20.19 12.10
CA HIS A 656 -16.22 -19.62 12.31
C HIS A 656 -16.09 -19.00 13.70
N ARG A 657 -14.98 -19.29 14.38
CA ARG A 657 -14.61 -18.68 15.67
C ARG A 657 -13.14 -18.30 15.63
N SER A 658 -12.86 -17.02 15.82
CA SER A 658 -11.51 -16.46 15.74
C SER A 658 -11.33 -15.24 16.63
N ILE A 659 -10.21 -14.60 16.49
CA ILE A 659 -9.86 -13.35 17.16
C ILE A 659 -9.66 -12.24 16.12
N ARG A 660 -9.90 -11.01 16.54
CA ARG A 660 -9.56 -9.78 15.82
C ARG A 660 -8.88 -8.81 16.78
N LEU A 661 -8.11 -7.90 16.22
CA LEU A 661 -7.61 -6.76 16.99
C LEU A 661 -8.79 -5.88 17.39
N GLU A 662 -8.83 -5.46 18.66
CA GLU A 662 -9.85 -4.51 19.13
C GLU A 662 -9.85 -3.24 18.27
N GLN A 663 -11.04 -2.66 18.09
CA GLN A 663 -11.18 -1.37 17.40
C GLN A 663 -11.29 -0.26 18.45
N THR A 664 -10.41 0.75 18.33
CA THR A 664 -10.33 1.89 19.25
C THR A 664 -10.31 3.21 18.48
N LEU A 665 -10.69 4.32 19.13
CA LEU A 665 -10.72 5.67 18.55
C LEU A 665 -9.67 6.60 19.15
N SER A 666 -9.49 6.57 20.47
CA SER A 666 -8.69 7.55 21.20
C SER A 666 -7.38 7.02 21.78
N VAL A 667 -7.15 5.72 21.65
CA VAL A 667 -5.94 5.02 22.11
C VAL A 667 -5.49 4.00 21.07
N PRO A 668 -4.21 3.62 21.02
CA PRO A 668 -3.80 2.53 20.16
C PRO A 668 -4.34 1.18 20.68
N PRO A 669 -4.75 0.25 19.79
CA PRO A 669 -5.28 -1.04 20.19
C PRO A 669 -4.22 -1.89 20.91
N ARG A 670 -4.64 -2.64 21.94
CA ARG A 670 -3.74 -3.49 22.76
C ARG A 670 -4.32 -4.84 23.07
N GLU A 671 -5.62 -5.00 22.88
CA GLU A 671 -6.36 -6.20 23.23
C GLU A 671 -6.88 -6.93 21.98
N LEU A 672 -7.26 -8.16 22.16
CA LEU A 672 -7.87 -8.97 21.14
C LEU A 672 -9.33 -9.23 21.55
N GLU A 673 -10.24 -9.10 20.59
CA GLU A 673 -11.65 -9.45 20.80
C GLU A 673 -12.01 -10.73 20.05
N SER A 674 -12.94 -11.51 20.64
CA SER A 674 -13.47 -12.70 19.98
C SER A 674 -14.38 -12.29 18.83
N TYR A 675 -14.28 -13.04 17.74
CA TYR A 675 -15.10 -12.87 16.55
C TYR A 675 -15.75 -14.20 16.17
N GLY A 676 -17.02 -14.18 15.78
CA GLY A 676 -17.74 -15.36 15.32
C GLY A 676 -18.65 -15.04 14.13
N LEU A 677 -18.84 -16.03 13.27
CA LEU A 677 -19.78 -16.02 12.17
C LEU A 677 -20.39 -17.41 12.03
N ASP A 678 -21.71 -17.50 12.13
CA ASP A 678 -22.47 -18.71 11.84
C ASP A 678 -23.30 -18.50 10.57
N VAL A 679 -23.26 -19.48 9.67
CA VAL A 679 -24.09 -19.48 8.46
C VAL A 679 -24.80 -20.81 8.37
N LEU A 680 -26.12 -20.76 8.35
CA LEU A 680 -27.01 -21.89 8.17
C LEU A 680 -27.54 -21.91 6.75
N ALA A 681 -27.77 -23.11 6.20
CA ALA A 681 -28.42 -23.29 4.91
C ALA A 681 -29.54 -24.32 5.02
N ALA A 682 -30.61 -24.06 4.27
CA ALA A 682 -31.69 -25.02 4.09
C ALA A 682 -32.05 -25.12 2.59
N PRO A 683 -32.19 -26.33 2.01
CA PRO A 683 -32.60 -26.47 0.61
C PRO A 683 -34.05 -26.05 0.46
N VAL A 684 -34.35 -25.25 -0.55
CA VAL A 684 -35.73 -24.90 -0.90
C VAL A 684 -36.39 -26.10 -1.58
N THR A 685 -37.34 -26.72 -0.90
CA THR A 685 -38.06 -27.89 -1.40
C THR A 685 -39.50 -27.51 -1.74
N PRO A 686 -40.05 -27.94 -2.89
CA PRO A 686 -41.48 -27.86 -3.11
C PRO A 686 -42.19 -28.64 -1.98
N ALA A 687 -43.19 -28.01 -1.36
CA ALA A 687 -44.00 -28.75 -0.38
C ALA A 687 -44.43 -30.07 -1.02
N SER A 688 -44.07 -31.19 -0.43
CA SER A 688 -44.57 -32.49 -0.85
C SER A 688 -46.10 -32.39 -0.88
N ALA A 689 -46.71 -32.68 -2.04
CA ALA A 689 -48.17 -32.71 -2.14
C ALA A 689 -48.69 -33.56 -0.96
N PRO A 690 -49.73 -33.10 -0.24
CA PRO A 690 -50.30 -33.91 0.82
C PRO A 690 -50.68 -35.27 0.20
N PRO A 691 -50.45 -36.40 0.90
CA PRO A 691 -50.79 -37.70 0.40
C PRO A 691 -52.26 -37.64 -0.02
N ALA A 692 -52.53 -37.97 -1.29
CA ALA A 692 -53.89 -38.07 -1.80
C ALA A 692 -54.65 -39.05 -0.91
N GLY A 693 -55.52 -38.49 -0.04
CA GLY A 693 -56.40 -39.24 0.83
C GLY A 693 -57.54 -39.91 0.05
#